data_15fb30a45d41d481fbf05d997ca81370
#
_entry.id   15fb30a45d41d481fbf05d997ca81370
#
_cell.length_a   1.000
_cell.length_b   1.000
_cell.length_c   1.000
_cell.angle_alpha   90.00
_cell.angle_beta   90.00
_cell.angle_gamma   90.00
#
_symmetry.space_group_name_H-M   'P 1'
#
loop_
_entity.id
_entity.type
_entity.pdbx_description
1 polymer ?
#
loop_
_entity_poly.entity_id
_entity_poly.type
_entity_poly.pdbx_seq_one_letter_code
_entity_poly.pdbx_strand_id
1 'polypeptide(L)'
;MSDFLTQFKKLQPITIAKSGKTMTGKEIFFMIRTGENDTFIIPVDKKLKPVEADYHYYSGDTAQLLRSIDSIKEEMAFQISWDESEATDVSLSQNPHLLYQLIRCKNLIDEKGHAISVHPDTSVLQLVLKKFGRNIEPHFIIAAKDSSDAEEYDGAKKYEANKLYFSLLSDSFVLSDNVIYPIAPIGDNYQQLSYFTTRFTEDMLEEYLSVFFSFIESVQVTYEYYTVEFSDTDIVPTPSLSFEKIDADKTLFLRLVESYKGLPLDFVQQFDLSMVASLSLDQKIVVKRLAHLPIDEITNNLRKEIIQYAPSKAAQKDVYVEDHLFIIPEETAGPFLLQSLPSLLRTYQLIGAEKLREYKVKPMTPKLNISLSSGIDFLEGDASITLEGEQFSLQQILSQYNKKKYIQLSDGNRAIIEDGYMRRLERIFKKKDKDGKVKVSFFDLPEIEDLINEPLEGEAFKHHREVYEGFNHLAEETLKAPKLNAQLRPYQTEGIKWIKYLYDNNLGGCLADDMGLGKTVQTIGVLTLIYPKVKKPTLIVMPRSLLFNWQNELKKFAPQLSVYTYYAGDRDIKEAMKHQVILTTYAIVRNDIETYSKQKFHYVILDESQNIKNTTTQTTQATLVLHAEHRLALSGTPVENNLTELYSLFRFLNPTMFGSLDDFNSRYTGPIQRDNDKDTLLSLRKKIFPFMLRRLKKDVLKDLPDRIEQTLFVEMS
;
A
#
# COMPACT_ATOMS: atom_id res chain seq x y z
N MET A 1 -18.36 22.65 -29.40
CA MET A 1 -19.10 21.40 -29.66
C MET A 1 -20.06 21.46 -30.84
N SER A 2 -20.49 22.64 -31.29
CA SER A 2 -21.43 22.78 -32.43
C SER A 2 -20.79 22.64 -33.83
N ASP A 3 -19.48 22.97 -33.97
CA ASP A 3 -18.81 22.94 -35.27
C ASP A 3 -18.41 21.54 -35.75
N PHE A 4 -18.05 20.63 -34.84
CA PHE A 4 -17.67 19.27 -35.17
C PHE A 4 -18.88 18.46 -35.72
N LEU A 5 -20.05 18.57 -35.09
CA LEU A 5 -21.26 17.89 -35.51
C LEU A 5 -21.79 18.44 -36.84
N THR A 6 -21.52 19.70 -37.18
CA THR A 6 -21.91 20.31 -38.45
C THR A 6 -21.01 19.84 -39.60
N GLN A 7 -19.72 19.58 -39.33
CA GLN A 7 -18.82 18.97 -40.32
C GLN A 7 -19.13 17.49 -40.55
N PHE A 8 -19.56 16.75 -39.54
CA PHE A 8 -19.95 15.34 -39.66
C PHE A 8 -21.23 15.16 -40.48
N LYS A 9 -22.17 16.12 -40.41
CA LYS A 9 -23.39 16.13 -41.28
C LYS A 9 -23.11 16.35 -42.77
N LYS A 10 -21.90 16.85 -43.12
CA LYS A 10 -21.48 17.02 -44.54
C LYS A 10 -20.89 15.74 -45.15
N LEU A 11 -20.63 14.71 -44.34
CA LEU A 11 -20.26 13.37 -44.82
C LEU A 11 -21.49 12.47 -45.00
N GLN A 12 -22.48 12.97 -45.73
CA GLN A 12 -23.54 12.07 -46.25
C GLN A 12 -22.90 11.19 -47.33
N PRO A 13 -23.21 9.88 -47.37
CA PRO A 13 -22.75 9.02 -48.43
C PRO A 13 -23.19 9.60 -49.75
N ILE A 14 -22.26 9.70 -50.71
CA ILE A 14 -22.50 10.12 -52.05
C ILE A 14 -23.58 9.21 -52.61
N THR A 15 -24.79 9.75 -52.81
CA THR A 15 -25.88 9.03 -53.50
C THR A 15 -25.42 8.88 -54.94
N ILE A 16 -24.86 7.72 -55.27
CA ILE A 16 -24.54 7.38 -56.64
C ILE A 16 -25.85 7.34 -57.39
N ALA A 17 -26.00 8.25 -58.35
CA ALA A 17 -27.17 8.34 -59.20
C ALA A 17 -27.50 6.96 -59.80
N LYS A 18 -28.73 6.51 -59.64
CA LYS A 18 -29.25 5.33 -60.29
C LYS A 18 -29.19 5.55 -61.82
N SER A 19 -28.08 5.14 -62.44
CA SER A 19 -28.09 4.88 -63.87
C SER A 19 -28.71 3.50 -64.11
N GLY A 20 -29.81 3.47 -64.80
CA GLY A 20 -30.56 2.27 -65.04
C GLY A 20 -29.79 1.22 -65.83
N LYS A 21 -29.72 0.08 -65.27
CA LYS A 21 -29.87 -1.31 -65.74
C LYS A 21 -29.43 -2.16 -64.56
N THR A 22 -30.41 -2.75 -63.87
CA THR A 22 -30.14 -3.76 -62.83
C THR A 22 -29.58 -4.99 -63.54
N MET A 23 -28.23 -5.13 -63.56
CA MET A 23 -27.63 -6.39 -63.91
C MET A 23 -27.84 -7.32 -62.73
N THR A 24 -28.67 -8.34 -62.85
CA THR A 24 -28.87 -9.40 -61.88
C THR A 24 -27.71 -10.37 -62.00
N GLY A 25 -26.79 -10.37 -60.99
CA GLY A 25 -25.81 -11.43 -60.82
C GLY A 25 -26.49 -12.78 -60.61
N LYS A 26 -25.79 -13.86 -60.87
CA LYS A 26 -26.26 -15.21 -60.49
C LYS A 26 -26.42 -15.26 -58.96
N GLU A 27 -27.39 -16.04 -58.50
CA GLU A 27 -27.59 -16.25 -57.05
C GLU A 27 -26.34 -16.86 -56.46
N ILE A 28 -25.78 -16.20 -55.41
CA ILE A 28 -24.52 -16.60 -54.75
C ILE A 28 -24.79 -16.90 -53.27
N PHE A 29 -24.07 -17.90 -52.74
CA PHE A 29 -24.10 -18.29 -51.33
C PHE A 29 -22.73 -18.11 -50.75
N PHE A 30 -22.66 -17.86 -49.45
CA PHE A 30 -21.42 -17.79 -48.70
C PHE A 30 -21.32 -19.02 -47.82
N MET A 31 -20.43 -19.95 -48.19
CA MET A 31 -20.19 -21.18 -47.47
C MET A 31 -19.18 -20.92 -46.35
N ILE A 32 -19.56 -21.27 -45.14
CA ILE A 32 -18.65 -21.29 -43.98
C ILE A 32 -18.09 -22.70 -43.85
N ARG A 33 -16.75 -22.82 -43.99
CA ARG A 33 -16.02 -24.07 -43.83
C ARG A 33 -15.18 -24.03 -42.58
N THR A 34 -15.40 -24.98 -41.67
CA THR A 34 -14.66 -25.07 -40.40
C THR A 34 -13.51 -26.07 -40.57
N GLY A 35 -12.26 -25.58 -40.51
CA GLY A 35 -11.06 -26.40 -40.44
C GLY A 35 -10.65 -26.73 -39.00
N GLU A 36 -9.54 -27.44 -38.80
CA GLU A 36 -9.05 -27.84 -37.45
C GLU A 36 -8.70 -26.62 -36.58
N ASN A 37 -8.09 -25.60 -37.17
CA ASN A 37 -7.61 -24.40 -36.43
C ASN A 37 -8.13 -23.08 -36.98
N ASP A 38 -8.95 -23.08 -38.02
CA ASP A 38 -9.46 -21.85 -38.63
C ASP A 38 -10.81 -22.09 -39.32
N THR A 39 -11.52 -21.01 -39.57
CA THR A 39 -12.79 -21.01 -40.30
C THR A 39 -12.69 -20.10 -41.52
N PHE A 40 -13.16 -20.61 -42.67
CA PHE A 40 -13.01 -19.94 -43.96
C PHE A 40 -14.38 -19.55 -44.52
N ILE A 41 -14.39 -18.46 -45.26
CA ILE A 41 -15.54 -18.04 -46.06
C ILE A 41 -15.24 -18.22 -47.52
N ILE A 42 -16.17 -18.89 -48.23
CA ILE A 42 -16.03 -19.22 -49.65
C ILE A 42 -17.31 -18.83 -50.37
N PRO A 43 -17.25 -17.94 -51.35
CA PRO A 43 -18.40 -17.69 -52.25
C PRO A 43 -18.64 -18.92 -53.13
N VAL A 44 -19.89 -19.43 -53.19
CA VAL A 44 -20.24 -20.63 -53.94
C VAL A 44 -21.55 -20.46 -54.73
N ASP A 45 -21.73 -21.26 -55.79
CA ASP A 45 -22.97 -21.36 -56.53
C ASP A 45 -23.99 -22.34 -55.89
N LYS A 46 -25.19 -22.49 -56.47
CA LYS A 46 -26.21 -23.46 -56.01
C LYS A 46 -25.74 -24.91 -55.97
N LYS A 47 -24.65 -25.24 -56.61
CA LYS A 47 -24.07 -26.61 -56.62
C LYS A 47 -22.89 -26.72 -55.65
N LEU A 48 -22.73 -25.78 -54.76
CA LEU A 48 -21.62 -25.70 -53.78
C LEU A 48 -20.24 -25.61 -54.44
N LYS A 49 -20.11 -25.14 -55.64
CA LYS A 49 -18.82 -24.94 -56.29
C LYS A 49 -18.32 -23.54 -56.02
N PRO A 50 -17.06 -23.37 -55.66
CA PRO A 50 -16.46 -22.04 -55.50
C PRO A 50 -16.63 -21.21 -56.76
N VAL A 51 -16.92 -19.92 -56.60
CA VAL A 51 -17.19 -18.97 -57.70
C VAL A 51 -16.38 -17.71 -57.46
N GLU A 52 -15.68 -17.26 -58.50
CA GLU A 52 -15.18 -15.89 -58.53
C GLU A 52 -16.33 -14.98 -58.94
N ALA A 53 -16.80 -14.14 -58.02
CA ALA A 53 -17.96 -13.28 -58.20
C ALA A 53 -17.54 -11.82 -58.19
N ASP A 54 -17.71 -11.15 -59.36
CA ASP A 54 -17.45 -9.71 -59.46
C ASP A 54 -18.53 -8.94 -58.73
N TYR A 55 -18.16 -8.21 -57.67
CA TYR A 55 -19.04 -7.46 -56.78
C TYR A 55 -19.89 -6.40 -57.51
N HIS A 56 -19.48 -5.95 -58.70
CA HIS A 56 -20.22 -4.96 -59.53
C HIS A 56 -21.60 -5.49 -60.00
N TYR A 57 -21.79 -6.80 -60.02
CA TYR A 57 -23.07 -7.42 -60.45
C TYR A 57 -24.03 -7.64 -59.26
N TYR A 58 -23.65 -7.24 -58.05
CA TYR A 58 -24.46 -7.41 -56.83
C TYR A 58 -24.77 -6.06 -56.18
N SER A 59 -25.67 -6.03 -55.23
CA SER A 59 -26.06 -4.82 -54.52
C SER A 59 -26.16 -5.07 -53.01
N GLY A 60 -26.10 -4.00 -52.21
CA GLY A 60 -26.25 -4.07 -50.73
C GLY A 60 -25.11 -4.84 -50.05
N ASP A 61 -25.46 -5.56 -48.99
CA ASP A 61 -24.49 -6.26 -48.11
C ASP A 61 -23.71 -7.33 -48.88
N THR A 62 -24.32 -8.03 -49.83
CA THR A 62 -23.65 -9.03 -50.69
C THR A 62 -22.50 -8.39 -51.50
N ALA A 63 -22.75 -7.23 -52.15
CA ALA A 63 -21.73 -6.54 -52.92
C ALA A 63 -20.57 -6.06 -51.98
N GLN A 64 -20.89 -5.57 -50.80
CA GLN A 64 -19.91 -5.10 -49.83
C GLN A 64 -19.02 -6.23 -49.34
N LEU A 65 -19.62 -7.38 -49.00
CA LEU A 65 -18.87 -8.55 -48.55
C LEU A 65 -17.95 -9.09 -49.64
N LEU A 66 -18.47 -9.24 -50.89
CA LEU A 66 -17.66 -9.68 -52.03
C LEU A 66 -16.48 -8.74 -52.29
N ARG A 67 -16.69 -7.42 -52.25
CA ARG A 67 -15.61 -6.43 -52.41
C ARG A 67 -14.53 -6.57 -51.33
N SER A 68 -14.91 -6.83 -50.06
CA SER A 68 -13.95 -7.06 -48.98
C SER A 68 -13.18 -8.35 -49.19
N ILE A 69 -13.85 -9.44 -49.62
CA ILE A 69 -13.22 -10.71 -49.96
C ILE A 69 -12.18 -10.54 -51.09
N ASP A 70 -12.56 -9.82 -52.17
CA ASP A 70 -11.68 -9.58 -53.30
C ASP A 70 -10.46 -8.75 -52.91
N SER A 71 -10.65 -7.70 -52.09
CA SER A 71 -9.52 -6.89 -51.56
C SER A 71 -8.54 -7.72 -50.77
N ILE A 72 -9.02 -8.62 -49.89
CA ILE A 72 -8.15 -9.51 -49.10
C ILE A 72 -7.41 -10.49 -50.01
N LYS A 73 -8.09 -11.07 -51.01
CA LYS A 73 -7.45 -11.95 -51.98
C LYS A 73 -6.37 -11.25 -52.81
N GLU A 74 -6.60 -9.98 -53.21
CA GLU A 74 -5.61 -9.15 -53.87
C GLU A 74 -4.38 -8.91 -52.98
N GLU A 75 -4.57 -8.60 -51.70
CA GLU A 75 -3.50 -8.43 -50.72
C GLU A 75 -2.71 -9.74 -50.53
N MET A 76 -3.41 -10.89 -50.40
CA MET A 76 -2.77 -12.20 -50.25
C MET A 76 -1.97 -12.59 -51.51
N ALA A 77 -2.38 -12.21 -52.72
CA ALA A 77 -1.70 -12.48 -53.97
C ALA A 77 -0.35 -11.72 -54.10
N PHE A 78 -0.17 -10.61 -53.37
CA PHE A 78 1.09 -9.88 -53.27
C PHE A 78 2.10 -10.46 -52.27
N GLN A 79 1.62 -11.30 -51.33
CA GLN A 79 2.51 -12.04 -50.42
C GLN A 79 3.05 -13.26 -51.15
N ILE A 80 4.36 -13.29 -51.44
CA ILE A 80 5.04 -14.43 -52.09
C ILE A 80 4.90 -15.64 -51.17
N SER A 81 3.95 -16.52 -51.49
CA SER A 81 3.81 -17.82 -50.83
C SER A 81 4.68 -18.83 -51.58
N TRP A 82 5.66 -19.44 -50.87
CA TRP A 82 6.52 -20.53 -51.40
C TRP A 82 5.82 -21.87 -51.41
N ASP A 83 4.56 -21.96 -50.96
CA ASP A 83 3.74 -23.18 -50.98
C ASP A 83 2.71 -23.08 -52.11
N GLU A 84 2.78 -24.03 -53.07
CA GLU A 84 1.85 -24.16 -54.20
C GLU A 84 0.46 -24.70 -53.81
N SER A 85 -0.08 -24.39 -52.68
CA SER A 85 -1.48 -24.66 -52.36
C SER A 85 -2.31 -23.44 -52.80
N GLU A 86 -3.26 -23.63 -53.70
CA GLU A 86 -4.23 -22.62 -54.12
C GLU A 86 -5.04 -22.10 -52.92
N ALA A 87 -4.54 -21.06 -52.26
CA ALA A 87 -5.24 -20.39 -51.19
C ALA A 87 -6.35 -19.48 -51.78
N THR A 88 -7.46 -20.11 -52.14
CA THR A 88 -8.68 -19.40 -52.62
C THR A 88 -9.57 -18.97 -51.49
N ASP A 89 -9.35 -19.46 -50.28
CA ASP A 89 -10.24 -19.34 -49.13
C ASP A 89 -9.78 -18.24 -48.19
N VAL A 90 -10.69 -17.36 -47.81
CA VAL A 90 -10.42 -16.26 -46.91
C VAL A 90 -10.68 -16.69 -45.45
N SER A 91 -9.62 -16.62 -44.61
CA SER A 91 -9.70 -16.91 -43.18
C SER A 91 -10.51 -15.85 -42.44
N LEU A 92 -11.49 -16.28 -41.66
CA LEU A 92 -12.29 -15.41 -40.79
C LEU A 92 -11.55 -15.05 -39.51
N SER A 93 -10.69 -15.90 -39.00
CA SER A 93 -9.86 -15.60 -37.83
C SER A 93 -8.84 -14.50 -38.09
N GLN A 94 -8.26 -14.48 -39.30
CA GLN A 94 -7.34 -13.43 -39.74
C GLN A 94 -8.07 -12.14 -40.17
N ASN A 95 -9.36 -12.23 -40.50
CA ASN A 95 -10.17 -11.13 -40.99
C ASN A 95 -11.52 -11.01 -40.24
N PRO A 96 -11.50 -10.81 -38.92
CA PRO A 96 -12.72 -10.83 -38.11
C PRO A 96 -13.74 -9.75 -38.48
N HIS A 97 -13.31 -8.68 -39.13
CA HIS A 97 -14.21 -7.62 -39.62
C HIS A 97 -15.20 -8.10 -40.67
N LEU A 98 -14.88 -9.20 -41.41
CA LEU A 98 -15.79 -9.81 -42.36
C LEU A 98 -17.04 -10.40 -41.69
N LEU A 99 -16.96 -10.85 -40.48
CA LEU A 99 -18.10 -11.41 -39.73
C LEU A 99 -19.21 -10.42 -39.57
N TYR A 100 -18.92 -9.15 -39.28
CA TYR A 100 -19.92 -8.09 -39.17
C TYR A 100 -20.63 -7.78 -40.50
N GLN A 101 -20.01 -8.07 -41.64
CA GLN A 101 -20.64 -7.97 -42.97
C GLN A 101 -21.39 -9.27 -43.29
N LEU A 102 -20.81 -10.41 -42.95
CA LEU A 102 -21.36 -11.74 -43.20
C LEU A 102 -22.70 -11.94 -42.52
N ILE A 103 -22.86 -11.56 -41.26
CA ILE A 103 -24.14 -11.70 -40.51
C ILE A 103 -25.28 -10.90 -41.08
N ARG A 104 -25.01 -9.94 -41.95
CA ARG A 104 -26.07 -9.17 -42.68
C ARG A 104 -26.49 -9.84 -43.96
N CYS A 105 -25.74 -10.85 -44.44
CA CYS A 105 -26.08 -11.59 -45.65
C CYS A 105 -27.08 -12.70 -45.33
N LYS A 106 -28.09 -12.88 -46.21
CA LYS A 106 -29.12 -13.89 -46.00
C LYS A 106 -28.78 -15.28 -46.57
N ASN A 107 -27.74 -15.39 -47.41
CA ASN A 107 -27.39 -16.60 -48.12
C ASN A 107 -26.17 -17.29 -47.51
N LEU A 108 -26.21 -17.54 -46.19
CA LEU A 108 -25.18 -18.27 -45.49
C LEU A 108 -25.50 -19.75 -45.47
N ILE A 109 -24.51 -20.60 -45.74
CA ILE A 109 -24.64 -22.07 -45.77
C ILE A 109 -23.44 -22.77 -45.15
N ASP A 110 -23.65 -24.00 -44.67
CA ASP A 110 -22.59 -24.92 -44.27
C ASP A 110 -22.01 -25.66 -45.48
N GLU A 111 -21.01 -26.49 -45.26
CA GLU A 111 -20.38 -27.35 -46.31
C GLU A 111 -21.33 -28.31 -46.97
N LYS A 112 -22.45 -28.65 -46.34
CA LYS A 112 -23.49 -29.55 -46.85
C LYS A 112 -24.60 -28.80 -47.57
N GLY A 113 -24.56 -27.46 -47.61
CA GLY A 113 -25.56 -26.62 -48.24
C GLY A 113 -26.77 -26.32 -47.35
N HIS A 114 -26.72 -26.62 -46.05
CA HIS A 114 -27.79 -26.22 -45.11
C HIS A 114 -27.66 -24.74 -44.78
N ALA A 115 -28.80 -24.06 -44.68
CA ALA A 115 -28.80 -22.65 -44.32
C ALA A 115 -28.29 -22.41 -42.92
N ILE A 116 -27.42 -21.40 -42.74
CA ILE A 116 -26.95 -20.89 -41.46
C ILE A 116 -27.77 -19.65 -41.13
N SER A 117 -28.36 -19.61 -39.95
CA SER A 117 -29.07 -18.45 -39.42
C SER A 117 -28.19 -17.69 -38.41
N VAL A 118 -28.60 -16.43 -38.14
CA VAL A 118 -27.94 -15.59 -37.10
C VAL A 118 -28.92 -15.38 -35.97
N HIS A 119 -28.47 -15.63 -34.73
CA HIS A 119 -29.31 -15.39 -33.56
C HIS A 119 -29.51 -13.86 -33.39
N PRO A 120 -30.74 -13.38 -33.12
CA PRO A 120 -31.02 -11.95 -33.08
C PRO A 120 -30.39 -11.24 -31.86
N ASP A 121 -30.25 -11.93 -30.75
CA ASP A 121 -29.80 -11.37 -29.49
C ASP A 121 -28.35 -11.79 -29.18
N THR A 122 -27.65 -10.92 -28.46
CA THR A 122 -26.29 -11.27 -27.95
C THR A 122 -26.40 -12.28 -26.83
N SER A 123 -25.74 -13.39 -26.98
CA SER A 123 -25.64 -14.47 -26.01
C SER A 123 -24.41 -14.29 -25.11
N VAL A 124 -24.31 -15.05 -24.04
CA VAL A 124 -23.17 -15.08 -23.14
C VAL A 124 -22.56 -16.49 -23.19
N LEU A 125 -21.24 -16.54 -23.32
CA LEU A 125 -20.50 -17.79 -23.15
C LEU A 125 -20.36 -18.08 -21.65
N GLN A 126 -20.68 -19.31 -21.24
CA GLN A 126 -20.63 -19.76 -19.87
C GLN A 126 -19.75 -20.98 -19.74
N LEU A 127 -18.81 -20.94 -18.79
CA LEU A 127 -18.01 -22.08 -18.35
C LEU A 127 -18.70 -22.73 -17.17
N VAL A 128 -19.18 -23.98 -17.35
CA VAL A 128 -19.79 -24.78 -16.30
C VAL A 128 -18.79 -25.83 -15.84
N LEU A 129 -18.35 -25.76 -14.61
CA LEU A 129 -17.43 -26.69 -13.98
C LEU A 129 -18.22 -27.76 -13.24
N LYS A 130 -18.23 -29.01 -13.76
CA LYS A 130 -18.94 -30.15 -13.16
C LYS A 130 -17.98 -31.01 -12.35
N LYS A 131 -18.29 -31.25 -11.08
CA LYS A 131 -17.49 -32.04 -10.18
C LYS A 131 -17.90 -33.52 -10.23
N PHE A 132 -16.94 -34.42 -10.45
CA PHE A 132 -17.06 -35.86 -10.43
C PHE A 132 -16.00 -36.45 -9.49
N GLY A 133 -16.37 -36.65 -8.24
CA GLY A 133 -15.43 -37.07 -7.19
C GLY A 133 -14.36 -36.01 -6.92
N ARG A 134 -13.08 -36.31 -7.24
CA ARG A 134 -11.97 -35.38 -7.14
C ARG A 134 -11.65 -34.63 -8.46
N ASN A 135 -12.32 -35.02 -9.55
CA ASN A 135 -12.08 -34.42 -10.85
C ASN A 135 -13.14 -33.38 -11.18
N ILE A 136 -12.73 -32.33 -11.90
CA ILE A 136 -13.60 -31.29 -12.44
C ILE A 136 -13.55 -31.38 -13.96
N GLU A 137 -14.72 -31.34 -14.58
CA GLU A 137 -14.89 -31.33 -16.04
C GLU A 137 -15.43 -29.97 -16.48
N PRO A 138 -14.64 -29.21 -17.24
CA PRO A 138 -15.09 -27.93 -17.82
C PRO A 138 -15.99 -28.15 -19.04
N HIS A 139 -17.12 -27.45 -19.09
CA HIS A 139 -18.04 -27.45 -20.23
C HIS A 139 -18.36 -26.01 -20.62
N PHE A 140 -18.24 -25.68 -21.91
CA PHE A 140 -18.64 -24.38 -22.43
C PHE A 140 -20.01 -24.48 -23.06
N ILE A 141 -20.91 -23.57 -22.67
CA ILE A 141 -22.28 -23.47 -23.20
C ILE A 141 -22.58 -22.03 -23.63
N ILE A 142 -23.50 -21.90 -24.60
CA ILE A 142 -24.00 -20.59 -25.05
C ILE A 142 -25.33 -20.37 -24.33
N ALA A 143 -25.41 -19.34 -23.47
CA ALA A 143 -26.59 -19.03 -22.68
C ALA A 143 -27.23 -17.70 -23.13
N ALA A 144 -28.52 -17.54 -22.92
CA ALA A 144 -29.20 -16.25 -23.11
C ALA A 144 -28.71 -15.26 -22.03
N LYS A 145 -28.62 -13.99 -22.36
CA LYS A 145 -28.04 -12.93 -21.52
C LYS A 145 -28.71 -12.77 -20.13
N ASP A 146 -30.00 -13.11 -20.03
CA ASP A 146 -30.80 -12.92 -18.81
C ASP A 146 -31.12 -14.23 -18.06
N SER A 147 -30.54 -15.36 -18.44
CA SER A 147 -30.76 -16.63 -17.77
C SER A 147 -29.84 -16.75 -16.56
N SER A 148 -30.35 -16.43 -15.37
CA SER A 148 -29.71 -16.69 -14.07
C SER A 148 -29.75 -18.18 -13.66
N ASP A 149 -30.49 -19.02 -14.37
CA ASP A 149 -30.76 -20.40 -14.01
C ASP A 149 -29.93 -21.37 -14.87
N ALA A 150 -28.82 -21.82 -14.28
CA ALA A 150 -28.03 -22.94 -14.79
C ALA A 150 -28.81 -24.30 -14.81
N GLU A 151 -30.06 -24.30 -14.35
CA GLU A 151 -30.86 -25.53 -14.18
C GLU A 151 -31.69 -25.95 -15.39
N GLU A 152 -31.83 -25.13 -16.43
CA GLU A 152 -32.72 -25.44 -17.57
C GLU A 152 -32.00 -25.73 -18.88
N TYR A 153 -30.75 -26.19 -18.84
CA TYR A 153 -30.17 -26.87 -20.01
C TYR A 153 -30.34 -28.38 -19.88
N ASP A 154 -31.63 -28.80 -20.07
CA ASP A 154 -32.04 -30.16 -19.96
C ASP A 154 -31.43 -31.04 -21.06
N GLY A 155 -30.72 -32.02 -20.65
CA GLY A 155 -30.95 -33.44 -20.77
C GLY A 155 -30.78 -34.12 -22.11
N ALA A 156 -30.55 -33.47 -23.25
CA ALA A 156 -30.50 -34.17 -24.53
C ALA A 156 -29.11 -34.25 -25.19
N LYS A 157 -28.15 -33.43 -24.84
CA LYS A 157 -26.76 -33.53 -25.33
C LYS A 157 -25.83 -33.98 -24.22
N LYS A 158 -25.31 -35.21 -24.30
CA LYS A 158 -24.17 -35.66 -23.52
C LYS A 158 -22.96 -34.84 -23.92
N TYR A 159 -22.58 -33.90 -23.08
CA TYR A 159 -21.31 -33.17 -23.25
C TYR A 159 -20.17 -34.16 -22.86
N GLU A 160 -19.30 -34.46 -23.81
CA GLU A 160 -18.08 -35.20 -23.55
C GLU A 160 -16.99 -34.28 -23.04
N ALA A 161 -16.18 -34.70 -22.11
CA ALA A 161 -15.03 -33.92 -21.65
C ALA A 161 -14.03 -33.72 -22.82
N ASN A 162 -13.25 -32.65 -22.72
CA ASN A 162 -12.18 -32.29 -23.68
C ASN A 162 -12.68 -31.89 -25.09
N LYS A 163 -13.90 -31.38 -25.24
CA LYS A 163 -14.44 -30.98 -26.53
C LYS A 163 -15.29 -29.72 -26.47
N LEU A 164 -15.08 -28.78 -27.40
CA LEU A 164 -16.02 -27.72 -27.70
C LEU A 164 -17.10 -28.23 -28.66
N TYR A 165 -18.38 -27.91 -28.37
CA TYR A 165 -19.53 -28.26 -29.19
C TYR A 165 -19.97 -27.14 -30.15
N PHE A 166 -19.16 -26.13 -30.31
CA PHE A 166 -19.31 -25.03 -31.22
C PHE A 166 -17.96 -24.67 -31.82
N SER A 167 -18.00 -23.95 -32.94
CA SER A 167 -16.81 -23.39 -33.58
C SER A 167 -16.69 -21.92 -33.26
N LEU A 168 -15.49 -21.48 -32.85
CA LEU A 168 -15.18 -20.07 -32.66
C LEU A 168 -14.92 -19.43 -34.01
N LEU A 169 -15.70 -18.43 -34.37
CA LEU A 169 -15.50 -17.65 -35.59
C LEU A 169 -14.63 -16.43 -35.33
N SER A 170 -14.77 -15.82 -34.16
CA SER A 170 -13.94 -14.73 -33.64
C SER A 170 -14.10 -14.64 -32.12
N ASP A 171 -13.54 -13.61 -31.52
CA ASP A 171 -13.75 -13.24 -30.11
C ASP A 171 -15.21 -12.95 -29.75
N SER A 172 -16.04 -12.59 -30.75
CA SER A 172 -17.42 -12.11 -30.56
C SER A 172 -18.48 -12.96 -31.26
N PHE A 173 -18.11 -14.04 -31.97
CA PHE A 173 -19.02 -14.88 -32.70
C PHE A 173 -18.68 -16.38 -32.58
N VAL A 174 -19.72 -17.17 -32.33
CA VAL A 174 -19.62 -18.64 -32.30
C VAL A 174 -20.66 -19.26 -33.24
N LEU A 175 -20.32 -20.40 -33.83
CA LEU A 175 -21.22 -21.20 -34.69
C LEU A 175 -21.55 -22.52 -34.02
N SER A 176 -22.84 -22.77 -33.75
CA SER A 176 -23.32 -24.01 -33.18
C SER A 176 -24.63 -24.42 -33.88
N ASP A 177 -24.76 -25.68 -34.29
CA ASP A 177 -26.00 -26.23 -34.92
C ASP A 177 -26.54 -25.37 -36.06
N ASN A 178 -25.68 -24.89 -36.94
CA ASN A 178 -26.02 -23.99 -38.06
C ASN A 178 -26.64 -22.63 -37.63
N VAL A 179 -26.36 -22.16 -36.44
CA VAL A 179 -26.72 -20.84 -35.95
C VAL A 179 -25.46 -20.09 -35.53
N ILE A 180 -25.27 -18.87 -36.03
CA ILE A 180 -24.23 -17.95 -35.56
C ILE A 180 -24.81 -17.18 -34.39
N TYR A 181 -24.14 -17.29 -33.24
CA TYR A 181 -24.47 -16.55 -32.02
C TYR A 181 -23.50 -15.40 -31.84
N PRO A 182 -23.97 -14.14 -31.87
CA PRO A 182 -23.17 -13.04 -31.33
C PRO A 182 -22.98 -13.24 -29.83
N ILE A 183 -21.76 -13.12 -29.34
CA ILE A 183 -21.44 -13.23 -27.91
C ILE A 183 -20.75 -11.95 -27.40
N ALA A 184 -20.72 -11.76 -26.08
CA ALA A 184 -19.86 -10.73 -25.49
C ALA A 184 -18.39 -11.06 -25.82
N PRO A 185 -17.55 -10.05 -26.20
CA PRO A 185 -16.16 -10.31 -26.59
C PRO A 185 -15.39 -11.04 -25.50
N ILE A 186 -14.77 -12.17 -25.85
CA ILE A 186 -14.02 -13.02 -24.92
C ILE A 186 -12.50 -12.78 -24.95
N GLY A 187 -12.08 -11.72 -25.66
CA GLY A 187 -10.69 -11.26 -25.74
C GLY A 187 -9.91 -11.86 -26.91
N ASP A 188 -8.74 -11.28 -27.16
CA ASP A 188 -7.87 -11.63 -28.30
C ASP A 188 -7.37 -13.09 -28.24
N ASN A 189 -7.35 -13.67 -27.05
CA ASN A 189 -6.88 -15.04 -26.82
C ASN A 189 -7.98 -16.12 -27.04
N TYR A 190 -9.10 -15.77 -27.69
CA TYR A 190 -10.27 -16.64 -27.85
C TYR A 190 -9.94 -18.02 -28.44
N GLN A 191 -8.94 -18.14 -29.30
CA GLN A 191 -8.50 -19.41 -29.88
C GLN A 191 -7.98 -20.40 -28.83
N GLN A 192 -7.49 -19.90 -27.71
CA GLN A 192 -6.98 -20.73 -26.61
C GLN A 192 -8.08 -21.35 -25.77
N LEU A 193 -9.36 -20.98 -26.00
CA LEU A 193 -10.49 -21.52 -25.24
C LEU A 193 -10.55 -23.05 -25.26
N SER A 194 -10.11 -23.68 -26.34
CA SER A 194 -10.06 -25.13 -26.49
C SER A 194 -9.16 -25.82 -25.46
N TYR A 195 -8.09 -25.17 -24.98
CA TYR A 195 -7.21 -25.73 -23.96
C TYR A 195 -7.89 -25.83 -22.59
N PHE A 196 -8.88 -24.98 -22.34
CA PHE A 196 -9.64 -24.96 -21.07
C PHE A 196 -10.74 -26.02 -20.99
N THR A 197 -10.85 -26.91 -21.98
CA THR A 197 -11.81 -28.04 -21.95
C THR A 197 -11.24 -29.27 -21.21
N THR A 198 -9.95 -29.28 -20.87
CA THR A 198 -9.26 -30.43 -20.28
C THR A 198 -9.69 -30.66 -18.82
N ARG A 199 -9.99 -31.89 -18.47
CA ARG A 199 -10.29 -32.30 -17.09
C ARG A 199 -9.10 -32.09 -16.18
N PHE A 200 -9.36 -31.64 -14.94
CA PHE A 200 -8.35 -31.40 -13.92
C PHE A 200 -8.86 -31.83 -12.53
N THR A 201 -7.98 -31.82 -11.51
CA THR A 201 -8.33 -32.18 -10.13
C THR A 201 -8.72 -30.95 -9.32
N GLU A 202 -9.55 -31.14 -8.29
CA GLU A 202 -10.11 -30.05 -7.46
C GLU A 202 -9.03 -29.18 -6.80
N ASP A 203 -7.90 -29.75 -6.45
CA ASP A 203 -6.75 -29.02 -5.88
C ASP A 203 -6.11 -28.03 -6.85
N MET A 204 -6.36 -28.15 -8.16
CA MET A 204 -5.89 -27.24 -9.19
C MET A 204 -6.93 -26.17 -9.58
N LEU A 205 -8.07 -26.10 -8.89
CA LEU A 205 -9.17 -25.20 -9.29
C LEU A 205 -8.78 -23.72 -9.28
N GLU A 206 -8.09 -23.26 -8.25
CA GLU A 206 -7.65 -21.87 -8.15
C GLU A 206 -6.61 -21.51 -9.23
N GLU A 207 -5.69 -22.42 -9.52
CA GLU A 207 -4.71 -22.27 -10.59
C GLU A 207 -5.39 -22.23 -11.97
N TYR A 208 -6.28 -23.19 -12.24
CA TYR A 208 -7.05 -23.24 -13.49
C TYR A 208 -7.84 -21.95 -13.71
N LEU A 209 -8.59 -21.50 -12.70
CA LEU A 209 -9.38 -20.27 -12.80
C LEU A 209 -8.50 -19.02 -12.93
N SER A 210 -7.34 -18.98 -12.29
CA SER A 210 -6.39 -17.87 -12.42
C SER A 210 -5.87 -17.74 -13.86
N VAL A 211 -5.47 -18.86 -14.47
CA VAL A 211 -5.07 -18.91 -15.87
C VAL A 211 -6.25 -18.54 -16.77
N PHE A 212 -7.43 -19.14 -16.53
CA PHE A 212 -8.63 -18.86 -17.32
C PHE A 212 -8.99 -17.38 -17.37
N PHE A 213 -9.11 -16.72 -16.20
CA PHE A 213 -9.45 -15.30 -16.14
C PHE A 213 -8.34 -14.37 -16.64
N SER A 214 -7.10 -14.85 -16.72
CA SER A 214 -5.99 -14.09 -17.31
C SER A 214 -6.03 -14.07 -18.84
N PHE A 215 -6.60 -15.10 -19.46
CA PHE A 215 -6.63 -15.24 -20.92
C PHE A 215 -7.99 -14.94 -21.55
N ILE A 216 -9.08 -15.19 -20.83
CA ILE A 216 -10.44 -15.16 -21.39
C ILE A 216 -11.28 -14.12 -20.63
N GLU A 217 -11.89 -13.23 -21.37
CA GLU A 217 -12.71 -12.13 -20.84
C GLU A 217 -14.21 -12.46 -20.98
N SER A 218 -15.06 -11.77 -20.24
CA SER A 218 -16.52 -11.75 -20.37
C SER A 218 -17.23 -13.11 -20.40
N VAL A 219 -16.61 -14.17 -19.87
CA VAL A 219 -17.19 -15.48 -19.72
C VAL A 219 -17.75 -15.66 -18.31
N GLN A 220 -18.99 -16.09 -18.19
CA GLN A 220 -19.58 -16.42 -16.90
C GLN A 220 -19.07 -17.80 -16.44
N VAL A 221 -18.68 -17.90 -15.16
CA VAL A 221 -18.22 -19.17 -14.59
C VAL A 221 -19.22 -19.64 -13.55
N THR A 222 -19.61 -20.92 -13.66
CA THR A 222 -20.49 -21.60 -12.71
C THR A 222 -19.77 -22.82 -12.13
N TYR A 223 -19.65 -22.87 -10.80
CA TYR A 223 -19.11 -24.00 -10.08
C TYR A 223 -19.92 -24.24 -8.80
N GLU A 224 -20.64 -25.36 -8.73
CA GLU A 224 -21.52 -25.74 -7.61
C GLU A 224 -22.36 -24.52 -7.11
N TYR A 225 -22.18 -24.11 -5.86
CA TYR A 225 -22.90 -22.99 -5.22
C TYR A 225 -22.02 -21.72 -5.13
N TYR A 226 -20.86 -21.70 -5.77
CA TYR A 226 -19.95 -20.57 -5.73
C TYR A 226 -20.40 -19.45 -6.65
N THR A 227 -20.28 -18.22 -6.15
CA THR A 227 -20.48 -17.00 -6.93
C THR A 227 -19.15 -16.33 -7.26
N VAL A 228 -18.99 -15.87 -8.50
CA VAL A 228 -17.77 -15.15 -8.91
C VAL A 228 -17.90 -13.68 -8.53
N GLU A 229 -16.89 -13.15 -7.84
CA GLU A 229 -16.79 -11.76 -7.44
C GLU A 229 -15.44 -11.19 -7.88
N PHE A 230 -15.46 -10.12 -8.68
CA PHE A 230 -14.26 -9.37 -9.05
C PHE A 230 -13.98 -8.31 -7.99
N SER A 231 -12.80 -8.37 -7.41
CA SER A 231 -12.38 -7.43 -6.34
C SER A 231 -11.87 -6.12 -6.95
N ASP A 232 -12.24 -4.99 -6.36
CA ASP A 232 -11.71 -3.67 -6.71
C ASP A 232 -10.27 -3.45 -6.22
N THR A 233 -9.72 -4.39 -5.43
CA THR A 233 -8.36 -4.28 -4.89
C THR A 233 -7.40 -5.17 -5.64
N ASP A 234 -6.39 -4.54 -6.26
CA ASP A 234 -5.32 -5.25 -6.95
C ASP A 234 -4.33 -5.90 -5.96
N ILE A 235 -3.69 -6.99 -6.39
CA ILE A 235 -2.55 -7.58 -5.70
C ILE A 235 -1.30 -6.85 -6.16
N VAL A 236 -0.67 -6.11 -5.24
CA VAL A 236 0.54 -5.33 -5.54
C VAL A 236 1.77 -6.24 -5.36
N PRO A 237 2.67 -6.32 -6.35
CA PRO A 237 3.87 -7.13 -6.25
C PRO A 237 4.95 -6.46 -5.41
N THR A 238 5.85 -7.28 -4.88
CA THR A 238 7.09 -6.84 -4.26
C THR A 238 8.23 -6.98 -5.29
N PRO A 239 9.03 -5.93 -5.53
CA PRO A 239 10.18 -6.06 -6.40
C PRO A 239 11.18 -7.04 -5.77
N SER A 240 11.68 -7.98 -6.57
CA SER A 240 12.54 -9.06 -6.09
C SER A 240 13.78 -9.21 -6.95
N LEU A 241 14.90 -9.52 -6.32
CA LEU A 241 16.17 -9.80 -6.97
C LEU A 241 16.40 -11.31 -7.01
N SER A 242 16.28 -11.91 -8.18
CA SER A 242 16.53 -13.33 -8.41
C SER A 242 17.99 -13.55 -8.84
N PHE A 243 18.76 -14.23 -8.01
CA PHE A 243 20.11 -14.67 -8.31
C PHE A 243 20.02 -15.96 -9.13
N GLU A 244 20.09 -15.84 -10.47
CA GLU A 244 19.87 -16.99 -11.36
C GLU A 244 21.05 -17.95 -11.36
N LYS A 245 22.26 -17.43 -11.55
CA LYS A 245 23.50 -18.21 -11.50
C LYS A 245 24.72 -17.32 -11.27
N ILE A 246 25.81 -17.96 -10.89
CA ILE A 246 27.17 -17.41 -10.92
C ILE A 246 28.00 -18.37 -11.77
N ASP A 247 28.66 -17.87 -12.79
CA ASP A 247 29.45 -18.72 -13.70
C ASP A 247 30.87 -18.97 -13.19
N ALA A 248 31.68 -19.70 -13.97
CA ALA A 248 33.04 -20.07 -13.61
C ALA A 248 33.98 -18.86 -13.44
N ASP A 249 33.71 -17.77 -14.15
CA ASP A 249 34.45 -16.51 -14.08
C ASP A 249 33.88 -15.60 -12.99
N LYS A 250 33.01 -16.15 -12.16
CA LYS A 250 32.25 -15.44 -11.10
C LYS A 250 31.44 -14.26 -11.60
N THR A 251 30.98 -14.29 -12.83
CA THR A 251 30.00 -13.34 -13.34
C THR A 251 28.65 -13.62 -12.70
N LEU A 252 28.04 -12.59 -12.13
CA LEU A 252 26.75 -12.68 -11.46
C LEU A 252 25.61 -12.43 -12.45
N PHE A 253 24.65 -13.35 -12.53
CA PHE A 253 23.41 -13.21 -13.28
C PHE A 253 22.28 -12.91 -12.28
N LEU A 254 21.83 -11.67 -12.30
CA LEU A 254 20.83 -11.11 -11.38
C LEU A 254 19.64 -10.61 -12.19
N ARG A 255 18.45 -11.16 -11.95
CA ARG A 255 17.20 -10.71 -12.59
C ARG A 255 16.32 -9.93 -11.63
N LEU A 256 15.79 -8.81 -12.09
CA LEU A 256 14.71 -8.13 -11.39
C LEU A 256 13.38 -8.76 -11.79
N VAL A 257 12.59 -9.18 -10.81
CA VAL A 257 11.30 -9.84 -11.01
C VAL A 257 10.24 -9.29 -10.06
N GLU A 258 8.97 -9.44 -10.44
CA GLU A 258 7.82 -9.16 -9.59
C GLU A 258 7.44 -10.40 -8.81
N SER A 259 7.40 -10.32 -7.49
CA SER A 259 6.95 -11.41 -6.62
C SER A 259 5.61 -11.04 -5.97
N TYR A 260 4.65 -11.93 -6.05
CA TYR A 260 3.33 -11.77 -5.45
C TYR A 260 3.21 -12.68 -4.22
N LYS A 261 2.76 -12.11 -3.11
CA LYS A 261 2.65 -12.86 -1.84
C LYS A 261 1.71 -14.07 -1.99
N GLY A 262 2.24 -15.26 -1.74
CA GLY A 262 1.47 -16.51 -1.80
C GLY A 262 1.37 -17.14 -3.18
N LEU A 263 1.96 -16.52 -4.22
CA LEU A 263 2.00 -17.09 -5.58
C LEU A 263 3.42 -17.53 -5.93
N PRO A 264 3.59 -18.76 -6.47
CA PRO A 264 4.88 -19.20 -6.99
C PRO A 264 5.31 -18.34 -8.18
N LEU A 265 6.55 -17.86 -8.17
CA LEU A 265 7.10 -17.02 -9.24
C LEU A 265 7.00 -17.71 -10.61
N ASP A 266 7.41 -18.98 -10.65
CA ASP A 266 7.40 -19.78 -11.88
C ASP A 266 5.99 -19.89 -12.48
N PHE A 267 4.96 -20.03 -11.64
CA PHE A 267 3.57 -20.09 -12.07
C PHE A 267 3.10 -18.78 -12.71
N VAL A 268 3.41 -17.63 -12.09
CA VAL A 268 3.04 -16.32 -12.62
C VAL A 268 3.72 -16.07 -13.96
N GLN A 269 5.02 -16.36 -14.07
CA GLN A 269 5.80 -16.12 -15.30
C GLN A 269 5.46 -17.09 -16.43
N GLN A 270 5.25 -18.36 -16.10
CA GLN A 270 4.97 -19.40 -17.11
C GLN A 270 3.66 -19.14 -17.85
N PHE A 271 2.64 -18.63 -17.13
CA PHE A 271 1.31 -18.40 -17.68
C PHE A 271 0.98 -16.93 -17.94
N ASP A 272 1.95 -16.01 -17.78
CA ASP A 272 1.74 -14.56 -17.94
C ASP A 272 0.45 -14.07 -17.26
N LEU A 273 0.33 -14.40 -15.97
CA LEU A 273 -0.91 -14.16 -15.23
C LEU A 273 -1.19 -12.67 -15.05
N SER A 274 -2.39 -12.25 -15.39
CA SER A 274 -2.92 -10.92 -15.09
C SER A 274 -3.99 -10.92 -14.00
N MET A 275 -4.59 -12.09 -13.76
CA MET A 275 -5.64 -12.31 -12.76
C MET A 275 -5.32 -13.50 -11.87
N VAL A 276 -5.81 -13.44 -10.63
CA VAL A 276 -5.71 -14.55 -9.67
C VAL A 276 -7.07 -14.82 -9.07
N ALA A 277 -7.49 -16.07 -9.12
CA ALA A 277 -8.70 -16.54 -8.49
C ALA A 277 -8.38 -17.29 -7.19
N SER A 278 -9.17 -17.07 -6.17
CA SER A 278 -9.09 -17.78 -4.89
C SER A 278 -10.47 -18.14 -4.36
N LEU A 279 -10.59 -19.26 -3.69
CA LEU A 279 -11.83 -19.72 -3.06
C LEU A 279 -11.94 -19.12 -1.64
N SER A 280 -13.07 -18.50 -1.33
CA SER A 280 -13.35 -18.01 0.01
C SER A 280 -14.22 -18.99 0.81
N LEU A 281 -14.18 -18.88 2.14
CA LEU A 281 -15.04 -19.66 3.05
C LEU A 281 -16.54 -19.37 2.86
N ASP A 282 -16.90 -18.23 2.29
CA ASP A 282 -18.26 -17.79 2.04
C ASP A 282 -18.83 -18.29 0.68
N GLN A 283 -18.22 -19.33 0.12
CA GLN A 283 -18.60 -19.89 -1.20
C GLN A 283 -18.50 -18.86 -2.34
N LYS A 284 -17.44 -18.07 -2.35
CA LYS A 284 -17.13 -17.13 -3.43
C LYS A 284 -15.83 -17.50 -4.13
N ILE A 285 -15.81 -17.34 -5.43
CA ILE A 285 -14.60 -17.29 -6.24
C ILE A 285 -14.21 -15.82 -6.36
N VAL A 286 -13.21 -15.40 -5.59
CA VAL A 286 -12.73 -14.02 -5.59
C VAL A 286 -11.63 -13.88 -6.63
N VAL A 287 -11.85 -13.05 -7.64
CA VAL A 287 -10.89 -12.77 -8.71
C VAL A 287 -10.26 -11.40 -8.48
N LYS A 288 -8.94 -11.35 -8.44
CA LYS A 288 -8.14 -10.13 -8.24
C LYS A 288 -7.19 -9.93 -9.39
N ARG A 289 -7.03 -8.69 -9.79
CA ARG A 289 -6.04 -8.31 -10.78
C ARG A 289 -4.64 -8.26 -10.16
N LEU A 290 -3.62 -8.68 -10.92
CA LEU A 290 -2.23 -8.43 -10.58
C LEU A 290 -1.84 -7.05 -11.09
N ALA A 291 -1.41 -6.17 -10.18
CA ALA A 291 -0.81 -4.90 -10.54
C ALA A 291 0.65 -5.12 -10.97
N HIS A 292 1.17 -4.24 -11.83
CA HIS A 292 2.56 -4.29 -12.27
C HIS A 292 3.35 -3.09 -11.76
N LEU A 293 4.62 -3.30 -11.50
CA LEU A 293 5.58 -2.24 -11.17
C LEU A 293 6.09 -1.57 -12.45
N PRO A 294 6.59 -0.34 -12.36
CA PRO A 294 7.33 0.28 -13.46
C PRO A 294 8.73 -0.36 -13.59
N ILE A 295 8.76 -1.64 -13.99
CA ILE A 295 9.95 -2.50 -13.92
C ILE A 295 11.12 -1.95 -14.73
N ASP A 296 10.86 -1.29 -15.86
CA ASP A 296 11.88 -0.63 -16.69
C ASP A 296 12.57 0.53 -15.95
N GLU A 297 11.80 1.34 -15.23
CA GLU A 297 12.34 2.44 -14.42
C GLU A 297 13.20 1.89 -13.28
N ILE A 298 12.69 0.86 -12.59
CA ILE A 298 13.41 0.20 -11.49
C ILE A 298 14.70 -0.44 -12.01
N THR A 299 14.66 -1.12 -13.18
CA THR A 299 15.82 -1.70 -13.85
C THR A 299 16.87 -0.64 -14.15
N ASN A 300 16.47 0.50 -14.72
CA ASN A 300 17.38 1.59 -15.03
C ASN A 300 18.02 2.20 -13.79
N ASN A 301 17.28 2.33 -12.70
CA ASN A 301 17.78 2.84 -11.42
C ASN A 301 18.76 1.85 -10.79
N LEU A 302 18.42 0.57 -10.76
CA LEU A 302 19.32 -0.49 -10.27
C LEU A 302 20.60 -0.59 -11.10
N ARG A 303 20.52 -0.45 -12.43
CA ARG A 303 21.69 -0.39 -13.29
C ARG A 303 22.63 0.75 -12.92
N LYS A 304 22.09 1.96 -12.70
CA LYS A 304 22.88 3.13 -12.27
C LYS A 304 23.59 2.86 -10.96
N GLU A 305 22.95 2.16 -10.04
CA GLU A 305 23.53 1.77 -8.75
C GLU A 305 24.64 0.73 -8.93
N ILE A 306 24.43 -0.30 -9.73
CA ILE A 306 25.44 -1.35 -9.99
C ILE A 306 26.70 -0.76 -10.64
N ILE A 307 26.57 0.06 -11.68
CA ILE A 307 27.72 0.59 -12.43
C ILE A 307 28.60 1.55 -11.61
N GLN A 308 28.12 2.08 -10.47
CA GLN A 308 28.94 2.90 -9.57
C GLN A 308 30.12 2.11 -8.98
N TYR A 309 30.00 0.80 -8.90
CA TYR A 309 31.01 -0.10 -8.34
C TYR A 309 31.97 -0.66 -9.40
N ALA A 310 31.76 -0.34 -10.65
CA ALA A 310 32.69 -0.71 -11.70
C ALA A 310 34.04 0.01 -11.52
N PRO A 311 35.19 -0.69 -11.63
CA PRO A 311 36.50 -0.13 -11.32
C PRO A 311 36.91 0.97 -12.31
N SER A 312 36.29 1.04 -13.49
CA SER A 312 36.58 2.05 -14.49
C SER A 312 35.37 2.36 -15.39
N LYS A 313 35.43 3.48 -16.14
CA LYS A 313 34.39 3.80 -17.14
C LYS A 313 34.30 2.75 -18.27
N ALA A 314 35.39 2.03 -18.55
CA ALA A 314 35.34 0.93 -19.50
C ALA A 314 34.57 -0.26 -18.92
N ALA A 315 34.87 -0.66 -17.70
CA ALA A 315 34.17 -1.75 -16.98
C ALA A 315 32.67 -1.47 -16.74
N GLN A 316 32.24 -0.21 -16.77
CA GLN A 316 30.81 0.13 -16.72
C GLN A 316 30.03 -0.40 -17.93
N LYS A 317 30.71 -0.54 -19.09
CA LYS A 317 30.08 -1.09 -20.29
C LYS A 317 29.96 -2.60 -20.27
N ASP A 318 30.73 -3.26 -19.41
CA ASP A 318 30.72 -4.71 -19.25
C ASP A 318 29.57 -5.19 -18.39
N VAL A 319 28.83 -4.26 -17.71
CA VAL A 319 27.56 -4.53 -17.07
C VAL A 319 26.46 -4.50 -18.12
N TYR A 320 26.04 -5.68 -18.53
CA TYR A 320 25.01 -5.86 -19.55
C TYR A 320 23.62 -6.06 -18.92
N VAL A 321 22.59 -5.56 -19.60
CA VAL A 321 21.19 -5.70 -19.15
C VAL A 321 20.31 -6.05 -20.34
N GLU A 322 19.59 -7.17 -20.24
CA GLU A 322 18.63 -7.65 -21.23
C GLU A 322 17.42 -8.28 -20.50
N ASP A 323 16.22 -7.89 -20.85
CA ASP A 323 14.98 -8.38 -20.21
C ASP A 323 15.04 -8.40 -18.67
N HIS A 324 15.50 -7.29 -18.09
CA HIS A 324 15.66 -7.10 -16.63
C HIS A 324 16.70 -8.05 -15.99
N LEU A 325 17.45 -8.81 -16.79
CA LEU A 325 18.58 -9.63 -16.38
C LEU A 325 19.85 -8.80 -16.44
N PHE A 326 20.52 -8.65 -15.31
CA PHE A 326 21.84 -8.02 -15.18
C PHE A 326 22.93 -9.09 -15.25
N ILE A 327 23.88 -8.90 -16.12
CA ILE A 327 25.10 -9.70 -16.22
C ILE A 327 26.24 -8.84 -15.70
N ILE A 328 26.77 -9.20 -14.52
CA ILE A 328 27.67 -8.33 -13.75
C ILE A 328 29.01 -9.06 -13.54
N PRO A 329 30.13 -8.55 -14.11
CA PRO A 329 31.45 -9.13 -13.88
C PRO A 329 31.87 -9.14 -12.40
N GLU A 330 32.73 -10.11 -11.98
CA GLU A 330 33.21 -10.31 -10.60
C GLU A 330 33.70 -9.02 -9.95
N GLU A 331 34.51 -8.25 -10.68
CA GLU A 331 35.11 -7.01 -10.16
C GLU A 331 34.10 -5.90 -9.80
N THR A 332 32.92 -5.94 -10.40
CA THR A 332 31.78 -5.04 -10.09
C THR A 332 30.82 -5.69 -9.10
N ALA A 333 30.53 -6.98 -9.27
CA ALA A 333 29.57 -7.71 -8.48
C ALA A 333 29.98 -7.79 -6.99
N GLY A 334 31.26 -8.07 -6.71
CA GLY A 334 31.76 -8.17 -5.34
C GLY A 334 31.56 -6.88 -4.52
N PRO A 335 32.05 -5.72 -4.96
CA PRO A 335 31.81 -4.44 -4.30
C PRO A 335 30.30 -4.08 -4.20
N PHE A 336 29.54 -4.30 -5.25
CA PHE A 336 28.08 -4.08 -5.26
C PHE A 336 27.38 -4.88 -4.18
N LEU A 337 27.64 -6.19 -4.09
CA LEU A 337 27.03 -7.06 -3.08
C LEU A 337 27.39 -6.67 -1.65
N LEU A 338 28.60 -6.17 -1.42
CA LEU A 338 29.05 -5.79 -0.09
C LEU A 338 28.55 -4.41 0.38
N GLN A 339 28.36 -3.48 -0.55
CA GLN A 339 28.10 -2.09 -0.22
C GLN A 339 26.65 -1.66 -0.48
N SER A 340 26.01 -2.13 -1.58
CA SER A 340 24.63 -1.80 -1.90
C SER A 340 23.62 -2.81 -1.37
N LEU A 341 23.94 -4.11 -1.34
CA LEU A 341 22.96 -5.13 -0.92
C LEU A 341 22.32 -4.85 0.44
N PRO A 342 23.05 -4.34 1.48
CA PRO A 342 22.43 -4.01 2.76
C PRO A 342 21.28 -3.00 2.66
N SER A 343 21.35 -2.03 1.73
CA SER A 343 20.28 -1.05 1.51
C SER A 343 19.16 -1.63 0.64
N LEU A 344 19.48 -2.50 -0.32
CA LEU A 344 18.53 -3.13 -1.22
C LEU A 344 17.63 -4.13 -0.50
N LEU A 345 18.11 -4.80 0.56
CA LEU A 345 17.31 -5.73 1.39
C LEU A 345 16.03 -5.11 1.96
N ARG A 346 15.96 -3.79 2.05
CA ARG A 346 14.78 -3.07 2.50
C ARG A 346 13.68 -3.01 1.46
N THR A 347 14.07 -2.93 0.18
CA THR A 347 13.15 -2.67 -0.93
C THR A 347 12.87 -3.94 -1.72
N TYR A 348 13.86 -4.82 -1.81
CA TYR A 348 13.80 -6.02 -2.63
C TYR A 348 13.79 -7.28 -1.80
N GLN A 349 12.94 -8.22 -2.17
CA GLN A 349 13.04 -9.60 -1.70
C GLN A 349 14.16 -10.32 -2.47
N LEU A 350 14.91 -11.19 -1.82
CA LEU A 350 15.95 -11.97 -2.47
C LEU A 350 15.48 -13.39 -2.78
N ILE A 351 15.74 -13.84 -4.00
CA ILE A 351 15.45 -15.20 -4.47
C ILE A 351 16.77 -15.84 -4.91
N GLY A 352 17.05 -17.06 -4.49
CA GLY A 352 18.31 -17.77 -4.85
C GLY A 352 19.55 -17.19 -4.17
N ALA A 353 19.39 -16.53 -3.02
CA ALA A 353 20.49 -15.88 -2.29
C ALA A 353 21.56 -16.87 -1.78
N GLU A 354 21.27 -18.17 -1.74
CA GLU A 354 22.25 -19.22 -1.39
C GLU A 354 23.44 -19.28 -2.35
N LYS A 355 23.24 -18.83 -3.61
CA LYS A 355 24.31 -18.77 -4.63
C LYS A 355 25.38 -17.72 -4.30
N LEU A 356 25.04 -16.70 -3.49
CA LEU A 356 25.99 -15.67 -3.05
C LEU A 356 27.14 -16.21 -2.18
N ARG A 357 27.05 -17.47 -1.74
CA ARG A 357 28.16 -18.16 -1.01
C ARG A 357 29.46 -18.19 -1.81
N GLU A 358 29.38 -18.18 -3.14
CA GLU A 358 30.57 -18.10 -4.00
C GLU A 358 31.34 -16.79 -3.84
N TYR A 359 30.64 -15.70 -3.50
CA TYR A 359 31.23 -14.42 -3.11
C TYR A 359 31.58 -14.33 -1.61
N LYS A 360 31.37 -15.42 -0.85
CA LYS A 360 31.44 -15.43 0.63
C LYS A 360 30.50 -14.38 1.26
N VAL A 361 29.32 -14.19 0.68
CA VAL A 361 28.30 -13.26 1.11
C VAL A 361 27.06 -14.05 1.53
N LYS A 362 26.53 -13.72 2.72
CA LYS A 362 25.30 -14.34 3.27
C LYS A 362 24.37 -13.23 3.76
N PRO A 363 23.23 -12.97 3.11
CA PRO A 363 22.17 -12.14 3.70
C PRO A 363 21.61 -12.83 4.95
N MET A 364 21.47 -12.10 6.05
CA MET A 364 21.07 -12.67 7.33
C MET A 364 20.11 -11.77 8.09
N THR A 365 19.15 -12.40 8.75
CA THR A 365 18.34 -11.74 9.76
C THR A 365 18.98 -11.94 11.12
N PRO A 366 19.44 -10.88 11.80
CA PRO A 366 20.08 -11.00 13.10
C PRO A 366 19.07 -11.33 14.19
N LYS A 367 19.46 -12.18 15.13
CA LYS A 367 18.68 -12.42 16.35
C LYS A 367 19.28 -11.58 17.50
N LEU A 368 18.53 -10.58 17.93
CA LEU A 368 18.90 -9.74 19.05
C LEU A 368 18.53 -10.44 20.37
N ASN A 369 19.50 -10.68 21.22
CA ASN A 369 19.30 -11.22 22.56
C ASN A 369 19.51 -10.09 23.58
N ILE A 370 18.52 -9.87 24.43
CA ILE A 370 18.51 -8.78 25.41
C ILE A 370 18.22 -9.36 26.79
N SER A 371 19.00 -8.97 27.78
CA SER A 371 18.73 -9.20 29.19
C SER A 371 18.75 -7.86 29.91
N LEU A 372 17.61 -7.26 30.11
CA LEU A 372 17.45 -5.95 30.73
C LEU A 372 16.83 -6.11 32.12
N SER A 373 17.31 -5.30 33.07
CA SER A 373 16.71 -5.10 34.38
C SER A 373 16.14 -3.69 34.49
N SER A 374 15.09 -3.54 35.30
CA SER A 374 14.51 -2.26 35.60
C SER A 374 15.40 -1.42 36.51
N GLY A 375 15.95 -0.31 35.99
CA GLY A 375 16.55 0.76 36.82
C GLY A 375 15.46 1.77 37.24
N ILE A 376 15.87 2.87 37.90
CA ILE A 376 14.94 3.90 38.39
C ILE A 376 14.29 4.67 37.21
N ASP A 377 15.08 5.02 36.19
CA ASP A 377 14.64 5.86 35.06
C ASP A 377 14.91 5.20 33.70
N PHE A 378 15.62 4.11 33.65
CA PHE A 378 16.10 3.45 32.44
C PHE A 378 16.12 1.93 32.63
N LEU A 379 16.10 1.21 31.53
CA LEU A 379 16.40 -0.20 31.45
C LEU A 379 17.90 -0.37 31.26
N GLU A 380 18.53 -1.19 32.06
CA GLU A 380 20.00 -1.44 32.02
C GLU A 380 20.27 -2.94 31.91
N GLY A 381 21.25 -3.32 31.11
CA GLY A 381 21.61 -4.73 30.99
C GLY A 381 22.53 -5.04 29.82
N ASP A 382 22.51 -6.30 29.42
CA ASP A 382 23.36 -6.82 28.37
C ASP A 382 22.52 -7.00 27.09
N ALA A 383 23.13 -6.70 25.93
CA ALA A 383 22.57 -6.98 24.66
C ALA A 383 23.63 -7.54 23.69
N SER A 384 23.25 -8.60 22.98
CA SER A 384 24.11 -9.27 22.02
C SER A 384 23.32 -9.66 20.78
N ILE A 385 24.00 -9.90 19.67
CA ILE A 385 23.41 -10.35 18.42
C ILE A 385 23.97 -11.71 18.06
N THR A 386 23.08 -12.63 17.73
CA THR A 386 23.43 -13.96 17.19
C THR A 386 23.22 -13.99 15.69
N LEU A 387 24.26 -14.40 14.95
CA LEU A 387 24.26 -14.67 13.51
C LEU A 387 24.73 -16.10 13.30
N GLU A 388 23.89 -16.98 12.76
CA GLU A 388 24.19 -18.43 12.52
C GLU A 388 24.81 -19.15 13.74
N GLY A 389 24.38 -18.81 14.96
CA GLY A 389 24.90 -19.41 16.19
C GLY A 389 26.15 -18.73 16.78
N GLU A 390 26.80 -17.83 16.05
CA GLU A 390 27.89 -17.00 16.58
C GLU A 390 27.33 -15.78 17.33
N GLN A 391 27.82 -15.53 18.52
CA GLN A 391 27.38 -14.42 19.35
C GLN A 391 28.35 -13.25 19.26
N PHE A 392 27.85 -12.08 18.97
CA PHE A 392 28.59 -10.82 18.87
C PHE A 392 28.05 -9.81 19.86
N SER A 393 28.94 -9.05 20.50
CA SER A 393 28.52 -7.87 21.27
C SER A 393 28.02 -6.78 20.33
N LEU A 394 27.07 -5.95 20.79
CA LEU A 394 26.57 -4.81 19.99
C LEU A 394 27.69 -3.90 19.49
N GLN A 395 28.78 -3.74 20.28
CA GLN A 395 29.91 -2.92 19.89
C GLN A 395 30.68 -3.50 18.72
N GLN A 396 30.89 -4.82 18.72
CA GLN A 396 31.57 -5.50 17.62
C GLN A 396 30.74 -5.34 16.32
N ILE A 397 29.42 -5.60 16.39
CA ILE A 397 28.51 -5.46 15.27
C ILE A 397 28.52 -4.03 14.71
N LEU A 398 28.24 -3.02 15.53
CA LEU A 398 28.16 -1.62 15.10
C LEU A 398 29.50 -1.11 14.56
N SER A 399 30.64 -1.49 15.21
CA SER A 399 31.96 -1.05 14.76
C SER A 399 32.36 -1.68 13.41
N GLN A 400 32.05 -2.94 13.19
CA GLN A 400 32.31 -3.61 11.90
C GLN A 400 31.42 -3.06 10.80
N TYR A 401 30.11 -2.95 11.09
CA TYR A 401 29.13 -2.49 10.12
C TYR A 401 29.40 -1.05 9.64
N ASN A 402 29.71 -0.14 10.58
CA ASN A 402 30.01 1.26 10.23
C ASN A 402 31.27 1.42 9.37
N LYS A 403 32.21 0.48 9.48
CA LYS A 403 33.45 0.49 8.68
C LYS A 403 33.30 -0.23 7.33
N LYS A 404 32.59 -1.36 7.30
CA LYS A 404 32.65 -2.31 6.19
C LYS A 404 31.31 -2.62 5.55
N LYS A 405 30.18 -2.24 6.18
CA LYS A 405 28.82 -2.60 5.79
C LYS A 405 28.49 -4.10 5.85
N TYR A 406 29.36 -4.92 6.41
CA TYR A 406 29.14 -6.34 6.67
C TYR A 406 29.80 -6.77 7.98
N ILE A 407 29.40 -7.94 8.48
CA ILE A 407 29.98 -8.58 9.65
C ILE A 407 30.78 -9.80 9.19
N GLN A 408 32.04 -9.88 9.64
CA GLN A 408 32.89 -11.02 9.34
C GLN A 408 32.57 -12.17 10.29
N LEU A 409 32.19 -13.33 9.74
CA LEU A 409 31.92 -14.56 10.47
C LEU A 409 33.23 -15.39 10.64
N SER A 410 33.22 -16.33 11.57
CA SER A 410 34.36 -17.22 11.85
C SER A 410 34.67 -18.18 10.70
N ASP A 411 33.67 -18.57 9.90
CA ASP A 411 33.79 -19.42 8.70
C ASP A 411 34.37 -18.69 7.49
N GLY A 412 34.68 -17.40 7.61
CA GLY A 412 35.20 -16.57 6.54
C GLY A 412 34.14 -15.93 5.65
N ASN A 413 32.86 -16.19 5.89
CA ASN A 413 31.77 -15.54 5.20
C ASN A 413 31.53 -14.11 5.76
N ARG A 414 30.80 -13.30 4.98
CA ARG A 414 30.44 -11.93 5.28
C ARG A 414 28.94 -11.85 5.43
N ALA A 415 28.46 -11.65 6.66
CA ALA A 415 27.04 -11.48 6.93
C ALA A 415 26.60 -10.08 6.50
N ILE A 416 25.60 -10.03 5.63
CA ILE A 416 24.92 -8.82 5.18
C ILE A 416 23.64 -8.69 5.97
N ILE A 417 23.47 -7.57 6.67
CA ILE A 417 22.31 -7.25 7.47
C ILE A 417 21.62 -6.03 6.83
N GLU A 418 20.32 -5.99 6.85
CA GLU A 418 19.54 -4.85 6.35
C GLU A 418 19.96 -3.54 7.05
N ASP A 419 20.26 -2.51 6.25
CA ASP A 419 20.76 -1.23 6.75
C ASP A 419 19.74 -0.51 7.67
N GLY A 420 18.46 -0.65 7.42
CA GLY A 420 17.40 -0.12 8.30
C GLY A 420 17.38 -0.76 9.68
N TYR A 421 17.60 -2.08 9.76
CA TYR A 421 17.75 -2.78 11.04
C TYR A 421 18.98 -2.28 11.81
N MET A 422 20.11 -2.13 11.13
CA MET A 422 21.36 -1.65 11.77
C MET A 422 21.23 -0.20 12.26
N ARG A 423 20.57 0.67 11.50
CA ARG A 423 20.27 2.05 11.94
C ARG A 423 19.35 2.09 13.16
N ARG A 424 18.30 1.25 13.20
CA ARG A 424 17.42 1.13 14.37
C ARG A 424 18.20 0.66 15.60
N LEU A 425 19.03 -0.36 15.42
CA LEU A 425 19.88 -0.90 16.48
C LEU A 425 20.83 0.18 17.05
N GLU A 426 21.54 0.92 16.17
CA GLU A 426 22.42 2.01 16.58
C GLU A 426 21.66 3.11 17.31
N ARG A 427 20.47 3.49 16.82
CA ARG A 427 19.63 4.52 17.41
C ARG A 427 19.21 4.18 18.84
N ILE A 428 18.79 2.94 19.10
CA ILE A 428 18.31 2.51 20.40
C ILE A 428 19.48 2.33 21.40
N PHE A 429 20.56 1.69 20.97
CA PHE A 429 21.64 1.21 21.84
C PHE A 429 22.91 2.06 21.83
N LYS A 430 22.83 3.31 21.37
CA LYS A 430 24.03 4.19 21.29
C LYS A 430 24.66 4.50 22.62
N LYS A 431 23.91 4.50 23.73
CA LYS A 431 24.41 4.80 25.06
C LYS A 431 24.90 3.54 25.77
N LYS A 432 26.12 3.61 26.30
CA LYS A 432 26.70 2.62 27.19
C LYS A 432 27.06 3.28 28.49
N ASP A 433 26.96 2.53 29.56
CA ASP A 433 27.55 2.91 30.82
C ASP A 433 29.06 2.61 30.82
N LYS A 434 29.78 3.11 31.83
CA LYS A 434 31.24 2.88 32.00
C LYS A 434 31.58 1.40 32.06
N ASP A 435 30.62 0.56 32.48
CA ASP A 435 30.75 -0.90 32.60
C ASP A 435 30.38 -1.66 31.33
N GLY A 436 30.08 -0.96 30.20
CA GLY A 436 29.76 -1.58 28.91
C GLY A 436 28.30 -2.05 28.76
N LYS A 437 27.48 -1.89 29.81
CA LYS A 437 26.06 -2.23 29.79
C LYS A 437 25.29 -1.25 28.92
N VAL A 438 24.25 -1.74 28.22
CA VAL A 438 23.34 -0.91 27.45
C VAL A 438 22.35 -0.21 28.39
N LYS A 439 22.06 1.05 28.08
CA LYS A 439 21.09 1.87 28.80
C LYS A 439 20.02 2.39 27.83
N VAL A 440 18.79 1.95 28.05
CA VAL A 440 17.67 2.21 27.15
C VAL A 440 16.54 2.90 27.90
N SER A 441 15.88 3.85 27.26
CA SER A 441 14.68 4.49 27.82
C SER A 441 13.50 3.53 27.81
N PHE A 442 12.63 3.60 28.82
CA PHE A 442 11.36 2.89 28.83
C PHE A 442 10.50 3.22 27.60
N PHE A 443 10.62 4.42 27.08
CA PHE A 443 9.90 4.87 25.87
C PHE A 443 10.43 4.22 24.57
N ASP A 444 11.55 3.49 24.61
CA ASP A 444 12.09 2.73 23.47
C ASP A 444 11.59 1.27 23.46
N LEU A 445 10.85 0.83 24.50
CA LEU A 445 10.39 -0.55 24.65
C LEU A 445 9.61 -1.08 23.44
N PRO A 446 8.60 -0.35 22.88
CA PRO A 446 7.88 -0.82 21.70
C PRO A 446 8.79 -1.03 20.48
N GLU A 447 9.80 -0.19 20.31
CA GLU A 447 10.75 -0.30 19.19
C GLU A 447 11.75 -1.47 19.40
N ILE A 448 12.08 -1.79 20.65
CA ILE A 448 12.90 -2.95 20.97
C ILE A 448 12.12 -4.24 20.72
N GLU A 449 10.86 -4.31 21.17
CA GLU A 449 9.98 -5.47 20.93
C GLU A 449 9.74 -5.70 19.43
N ASP A 450 9.58 -4.63 18.64
CA ASP A 450 9.54 -4.69 17.18
C ASP A 450 10.84 -5.26 16.56
N LEU A 451 12.00 -4.99 17.17
CA LEU A 451 13.28 -5.50 16.66
C LEU A 451 13.50 -6.98 16.95
N ILE A 452 13.02 -7.48 18.09
CA ILE A 452 13.14 -8.89 18.46
C ILE A 452 11.97 -9.75 17.98
N ASN A 453 10.88 -9.13 17.48
CA ASN A 453 9.60 -9.76 17.13
C ASN A 453 8.98 -10.60 18.27
N GLU A 454 9.33 -10.32 19.51
CA GLU A 454 8.85 -11.02 20.70
C GLU A 454 8.68 -10.02 21.84
N PRO A 455 7.68 -10.20 22.73
CA PRO A 455 7.56 -9.39 23.93
C PRO A 455 8.66 -9.71 24.94
N LEU A 456 9.27 -8.67 25.52
CA LEU A 456 10.24 -8.85 26.59
C LEU A 456 9.57 -9.40 27.85
N GLU A 457 10.16 -10.43 28.48
CA GLU A 457 9.66 -11.03 29.71
C GLU A 457 10.04 -10.19 30.95
N GLY A 458 9.13 -10.11 31.93
CA GLY A 458 9.33 -9.43 33.22
C GLY A 458 8.21 -8.48 33.58
N GLU A 459 7.93 -8.33 34.89
CA GLU A 459 6.79 -7.51 35.39
C GLU A 459 6.90 -6.03 34.98
N ALA A 460 8.11 -5.46 34.97
CA ALA A 460 8.31 -4.07 34.57
C ALA A 460 7.93 -3.84 33.10
N PHE A 461 8.27 -4.77 32.22
CA PHE A 461 7.93 -4.68 30.80
C PHE A 461 6.44 -4.88 30.57
N LYS A 462 5.83 -5.83 31.29
CA LYS A 462 4.39 -6.08 31.27
C LYS A 462 3.62 -4.81 31.64
N HIS A 463 3.96 -4.16 32.75
CA HIS A 463 3.34 -2.92 33.18
C HIS A 463 3.45 -1.81 32.12
N HIS A 464 4.64 -1.61 31.54
CA HIS A 464 4.82 -0.61 30.49
C HIS A 464 4.02 -0.93 29.24
N ARG A 465 3.94 -2.20 28.85
CA ARG A 465 3.10 -2.63 27.71
C ARG A 465 1.63 -2.36 27.99
N GLU A 466 1.14 -2.70 29.18
CA GLU A 466 -0.22 -2.40 29.63
C GLU A 466 -0.52 -0.90 29.57
N VAL A 467 0.47 -0.05 29.92
CA VAL A 467 0.32 1.41 29.80
C VAL A 467 0.21 1.85 28.33
N TYR A 468 0.98 1.28 27.40
CA TYR A 468 0.85 1.61 25.98
C TYR A 468 -0.46 1.05 25.39
N GLU A 469 -0.85 -0.17 25.71
CA GLU A 469 -2.11 -0.78 25.28
C GLU A 469 -3.33 -0.02 25.81
N GLY A 470 -3.27 0.48 27.05
CA GLY A 470 -4.35 1.24 27.67
C GLY A 470 -4.71 2.53 26.92
N PHE A 471 -3.78 3.13 26.18
CA PHE A 471 -4.13 4.25 25.29
C PHE A 471 -5.16 3.88 24.22
N ASN A 472 -5.18 2.62 23.76
CA ASN A 472 -6.12 2.14 22.75
C ASN A 472 -7.53 1.89 23.33
N HIS A 473 -7.64 1.70 24.66
CA HIS A 473 -8.88 1.38 25.36
C HIS A 473 -9.49 2.56 26.12
N LEU A 474 -8.89 3.76 26.02
CA LEU A 474 -9.38 4.97 26.72
C LEU A 474 -10.85 5.32 26.45
N ALA A 475 -11.36 5.00 25.26
CA ALA A 475 -12.76 5.26 24.91
C ALA A 475 -13.73 4.43 25.78
N GLU A 476 -13.32 3.21 26.16
CA GLU A 476 -14.13 2.24 26.91
C GLU A 476 -14.12 2.51 28.44
N GLU A 477 -13.12 3.28 28.91
CA GLU A 477 -13.00 3.56 30.33
C GLU A 477 -14.15 4.44 30.87
N THR A 478 -14.71 4.04 32.02
CA THR A 478 -15.68 4.84 32.74
C THR A 478 -14.98 5.84 33.66
N LEU A 479 -15.06 7.13 33.30
CA LEU A 479 -14.53 8.19 34.16
C LEU A 479 -15.60 8.65 35.16
N LYS A 480 -15.23 8.80 36.44
CA LYS A 480 -16.05 9.52 37.38
C LYS A 480 -16.29 10.95 36.91
N ALA A 481 -17.54 11.41 36.86
CA ALA A 481 -17.84 12.75 36.39
C ALA A 481 -17.06 13.82 37.19
N PRO A 482 -16.34 14.74 36.53
CA PRO A 482 -15.66 15.83 37.20
C PRO A 482 -16.69 16.78 37.81
N LYS A 483 -16.37 17.34 38.98
CA LYS A 483 -17.24 18.33 39.66
C LYS A 483 -17.04 19.71 39.00
N LEU A 484 -17.68 19.91 37.87
CA LEU A 484 -17.63 21.16 37.09
C LEU A 484 -18.99 21.79 36.96
N ASN A 485 -19.04 23.12 37.01
CA ASN A 485 -20.24 23.91 36.67
C ASN A 485 -20.28 24.13 35.14
N ALA A 486 -20.17 23.04 34.35
CA ALA A 486 -20.20 23.06 32.90
C ALA A 486 -20.70 21.74 32.33
N GLN A 487 -21.37 21.80 31.19
CA GLN A 487 -21.68 20.63 30.39
C GLN A 487 -20.53 20.39 29.39
N LEU A 488 -19.86 19.25 29.54
CA LEU A 488 -18.76 18.89 28.68
C LEU A 488 -19.24 18.30 27.36
N ARG A 489 -18.58 18.63 26.26
CA ARG A 489 -18.77 17.96 24.97
C ARG A 489 -18.10 16.57 25.00
N PRO A 490 -18.53 15.61 24.17
CA PRO A 490 -17.95 14.25 24.15
C PRO A 490 -16.42 14.25 24.04
N TYR A 491 -15.86 15.00 23.08
CA TYR A 491 -14.41 15.09 22.90
C TYR A 491 -13.68 15.72 24.11
N GLN A 492 -14.31 16.62 24.87
CA GLN A 492 -13.73 17.17 26.10
C GLN A 492 -13.66 16.12 27.20
N THR A 493 -14.66 15.26 27.28
CA THR A 493 -14.66 14.12 28.20
C THR A 493 -13.54 13.14 27.86
N GLU A 494 -13.34 12.85 26.58
CA GLU A 494 -12.22 12.03 26.11
C GLU A 494 -10.86 12.67 26.45
N GLY A 495 -10.72 13.98 26.28
CA GLY A 495 -9.49 14.68 26.66
C GLY A 495 -9.23 14.64 28.16
N ILE A 496 -10.27 14.72 29.01
CA ILE A 496 -10.14 14.54 30.45
C ILE A 496 -9.70 13.11 30.79
N LYS A 497 -10.29 12.08 30.13
CA LYS A 497 -9.87 10.68 30.29
C LYS A 497 -8.39 10.52 29.97
N TRP A 498 -7.94 11.07 28.81
CA TRP A 498 -6.56 10.98 28.39
C TRP A 498 -5.59 11.68 29.36
N ILE A 499 -5.89 12.91 29.82
CA ILE A 499 -5.04 13.60 30.80
C ILE A 499 -5.02 12.83 32.12
N LYS A 500 -6.17 12.29 32.56
CA LYS A 500 -6.25 11.50 33.80
C LYS A 500 -5.46 10.20 33.68
N TYR A 501 -5.50 9.54 32.55
CA TYR A 501 -4.71 8.34 32.28
C TYR A 501 -3.20 8.61 32.35
N LEU A 502 -2.74 9.71 31.73
CA LEU A 502 -1.35 10.14 31.85
C LEU A 502 -0.96 10.41 33.31
N TYR A 503 -1.83 11.10 34.03
CA TYR A 503 -1.65 11.40 35.45
C TYR A 503 -1.52 10.12 36.29
N ASP A 504 -2.39 9.14 36.11
CA ASP A 504 -2.39 7.89 36.87
C ASP A 504 -1.14 7.04 36.61
N ASN A 505 -0.55 7.17 35.43
CA ASN A 505 0.66 6.45 35.03
C ASN A 505 1.96 7.28 35.18
N ASN A 506 1.93 8.44 35.84
CA ASN A 506 3.07 9.33 36.04
C ASN A 506 3.73 9.78 34.73
N LEU A 507 2.95 9.98 33.68
CA LEU A 507 3.40 10.40 32.37
C LEU A 507 3.00 11.84 32.08
N GLY A 508 3.86 12.59 31.41
CA GLY A 508 3.57 13.93 30.92
C GLY A 508 3.02 13.90 29.50
N GLY A 509 2.10 14.82 29.18
CA GLY A 509 1.57 14.94 27.84
C GLY A 509 1.26 16.38 27.41
N CYS A 510 1.03 16.55 26.11
CA CYS A 510 0.64 17.82 25.51
C CYS A 510 -0.77 17.76 24.93
N LEU A 511 -1.70 18.53 25.50
CA LEU A 511 -3.02 18.74 24.91
C LEU A 511 -2.91 19.82 23.84
N ALA A 512 -2.88 19.40 22.60
CA ALA A 512 -2.57 20.20 21.42
C ALA A 512 -3.82 20.54 20.58
N ASP A 513 -4.99 20.54 21.19
CA ASP A 513 -6.26 20.89 20.55
C ASP A 513 -6.25 22.29 19.95
N ASP A 514 -6.95 22.51 18.85
CA ASP A 514 -7.12 23.83 18.24
C ASP A 514 -7.65 24.85 19.27
N MET A 515 -7.33 26.15 19.02
CA MET A 515 -7.81 27.23 19.88
C MET A 515 -9.34 27.24 19.95
N GLY A 516 -9.92 27.38 21.14
CA GLY A 516 -11.36 27.40 21.37
C GLY A 516 -12.03 26.02 21.57
N LEU A 517 -11.29 24.92 21.55
CA LEU A 517 -11.80 23.58 21.88
C LEU A 517 -11.90 23.34 23.40
N GLY A 518 -11.55 24.33 24.23
CA GLY A 518 -11.72 24.25 25.69
C GLY A 518 -10.62 23.46 26.38
N LYS A 519 -9.37 23.65 26.02
CA LYS A 519 -8.20 23.09 26.73
C LYS A 519 -8.23 23.41 28.23
N THR A 520 -8.56 24.66 28.57
CA THR A 520 -8.66 25.13 29.97
C THR A 520 -9.71 24.37 30.75
N VAL A 521 -10.94 24.20 30.22
CA VAL A 521 -12.01 23.48 30.93
C VAL A 521 -11.71 22.01 31.11
N GLN A 522 -11.05 21.37 30.10
CA GLN A 522 -10.58 19.99 30.22
C GLN A 522 -9.56 19.85 31.35
N THR A 523 -8.60 20.77 31.44
CA THR A 523 -7.57 20.81 32.50
C THR A 523 -8.21 21.04 33.87
N ILE A 524 -9.11 21.99 33.99
CA ILE A 524 -9.87 22.26 35.23
C ILE A 524 -10.67 20.99 35.65
N GLY A 525 -11.26 20.29 34.66
CA GLY A 525 -11.97 19.04 34.93
C GLY A 525 -11.08 18.00 35.61
N VAL A 526 -9.86 17.80 35.14
CA VAL A 526 -8.88 16.91 35.76
C VAL A 526 -8.51 17.36 37.17
N LEU A 527 -8.28 18.66 37.37
CA LEU A 527 -7.96 19.20 38.71
C LEU A 527 -9.09 18.90 39.71
N THR A 528 -10.34 18.96 39.31
CA THR A 528 -11.49 18.61 40.21
C THR A 528 -11.55 17.10 40.54
N LEU A 529 -10.97 16.25 39.71
CA LEU A 529 -10.86 14.80 39.98
C LEU A 529 -9.71 14.50 40.96
N ILE A 530 -8.64 15.27 40.88
CA ILE A 530 -7.45 15.09 41.70
C ILE A 530 -7.66 15.63 43.11
N TYR A 531 -8.22 16.85 43.23
CA TYR A 531 -8.50 17.46 44.53
C TYR A 531 -9.88 17.02 45.05
N PRO A 532 -10.04 16.78 46.37
CA PRO A 532 -9.16 17.15 47.49
C PRO A 532 -8.19 16.04 47.96
N LYS A 533 -7.92 15.02 47.18
CA LYS A 533 -7.07 13.89 47.62
C LYS A 533 -5.58 14.30 47.79
N VAL A 534 -5.17 15.39 47.17
CA VAL A 534 -3.79 15.86 47.10
C VAL A 534 -3.62 17.12 47.93
N LYS A 535 -2.50 17.19 48.67
CA LYS A 535 -2.19 18.34 49.56
C LYS A 535 -1.26 19.37 48.89
N LYS A 536 -0.39 18.93 47.94
CA LYS A 536 0.53 19.84 47.24
C LYS A 536 -0.19 20.63 46.15
N PRO A 537 0.21 21.90 45.91
CA PRO A 537 -0.44 22.72 44.91
C PRO A 537 -0.11 22.33 43.47
N THR A 538 -0.99 22.67 42.56
CA THR A 538 -0.76 22.72 41.10
C THR A 538 -0.27 24.10 40.71
N LEU A 539 0.84 24.23 40.00
CA LEU A 539 1.34 25.45 39.42
C LEU A 539 0.91 25.52 37.94
N ILE A 540 0.18 26.58 37.56
CA ILE A 540 -0.17 26.84 36.15
C ILE A 540 0.60 28.08 35.69
N VAL A 541 1.44 27.88 34.67
CA VAL A 541 2.29 28.92 34.08
C VAL A 541 1.76 29.30 32.73
N MET A 542 1.53 30.58 32.50
CA MET A 542 0.91 31.08 31.27
C MET A 542 1.45 32.44 30.83
N PRO A 543 1.19 32.87 29.57
CA PRO A 543 1.38 34.29 29.17
C PRO A 543 0.52 35.23 30.02
N ARG A 544 1.01 36.43 30.23
CA ARG A 544 0.31 37.47 31.02
C ARG A 544 -1.13 37.72 30.56
N SER A 545 -1.37 37.71 29.26
CA SER A 545 -2.69 37.92 28.66
C SER A 545 -3.74 36.91 29.07
N LEU A 546 -3.34 35.67 29.47
CA LEU A 546 -4.25 34.61 29.82
C LEU A 546 -4.54 34.51 31.33
N LEU A 547 -3.80 35.25 32.17
CA LEU A 547 -3.90 35.16 33.62
C LEU A 547 -5.32 35.46 34.12
N PHE A 548 -5.93 36.54 33.64
CA PHE A 548 -7.30 36.90 33.99
C PHE A 548 -8.34 35.91 33.47
N ASN A 549 -8.10 35.36 32.29
CA ASN A 549 -8.98 34.34 31.73
C ASN A 549 -9.02 33.09 32.62
N TRP A 550 -7.85 32.57 33.02
CA TRP A 550 -7.72 31.43 33.91
C TRP A 550 -8.41 31.64 35.26
N GLN A 551 -8.26 32.84 35.87
CA GLN A 551 -8.95 33.21 37.10
C GLN A 551 -10.48 33.11 36.94
N ASN A 552 -10.99 33.68 35.84
CA ASN A 552 -12.44 33.67 35.58
C ASN A 552 -12.97 32.29 35.32
N GLU A 553 -12.26 31.49 34.53
CA GLU A 553 -12.66 30.12 34.19
C GLU A 553 -12.65 29.22 35.45
N LEU A 554 -11.64 29.31 36.29
CA LEU A 554 -11.60 28.56 37.58
C LEU A 554 -12.74 28.97 38.47
N LYS A 555 -13.01 30.27 38.64
CA LYS A 555 -14.11 30.77 39.43
C LYS A 555 -15.46 30.33 38.87
N LYS A 556 -15.62 30.29 37.58
CA LYS A 556 -16.87 29.91 36.89
C LYS A 556 -17.11 28.40 36.97
N PHE A 557 -16.12 27.61 36.61
CA PHE A 557 -16.29 26.16 36.40
C PHE A 557 -15.97 25.31 37.60
N ALA A 558 -15.07 25.75 38.48
CA ALA A 558 -14.65 25.00 39.68
C ALA A 558 -14.43 25.91 40.89
N PRO A 559 -15.47 26.61 41.38
CA PRO A 559 -15.37 27.55 42.49
C PRO A 559 -14.93 26.91 43.82
N GLN A 560 -14.98 25.61 43.92
CA GLN A 560 -14.55 24.82 45.09
C GLN A 560 -13.02 24.71 45.20
N LEU A 561 -12.26 24.99 44.12
CA LEU A 561 -10.80 24.98 44.14
C LEU A 561 -10.26 26.30 44.71
N SER A 562 -9.40 26.23 45.74
CA SER A 562 -8.73 27.41 46.27
C SER A 562 -7.61 27.83 45.29
N VAL A 563 -7.70 29.10 44.85
CA VAL A 563 -6.80 29.65 43.82
C VAL A 563 -6.03 30.83 44.37
N TYR A 564 -4.71 30.84 44.14
CA TYR A 564 -3.86 31.97 44.46
C TYR A 564 -3.18 32.49 43.18
N THR A 565 -3.21 33.81 42.96
CA THR A 565 -2.55 34.42 41.84
C THR A 565 -1.22 35.01 42.28
N TYR A 566 -0.14 34.36 41.99
CA TYR A 566 1.20 34.80 42.29
C TYR A 566 1.69 35.76 41.17
N TYR A 567 1.30 37.03 41.31
CA TYR A 567 1.55 38.06 40.29
C TYR A 567 1.62 39.45 40.94
N ALA A 568 2.33 40.40 40.33
CA ALA A 568 2.53 41.80 40.78
C ALA A 568 3.22 41.95 42.14
N GLY A 569 2.73 42.81 43.06
CA GLY A 569 3.35 43.14 44.34
C GLY A 569 3.18 42.12 45.44
N ASP A 570 2.11 41.33 45.39
CA ASP A 570 1.71 40.40 46.45
C ASP A 570 2.24 38.94 46.15
N ARG A 571 3.55 38.81 46.08
CA ARG A 571 4.21 37.53 45.77
C ARG A 571 4.69 36.83 47.06
N ASP A 572 3.76 36.28 47.83
CA ASP A 572 4.11 35.46 48.97
C ASP A 572 4.01 33.97 48.62
N ILE A 573 5.14 33.30 48.48
CA ILE A 573 5.20 31.87 48.13
C ILE A 573 4.69 30.98 49.25
N LYS A 574 4.82 31.39 50.52
CA LYS A 574 4.34 30.62 51.66
C LYS A 574 2.82 30.61 51.70
N GLU A 575 2.18 31.76 51.38
CA GLU A 575 0.76 31.83 51.24
C GLU A 575 0.26 31.08 50.00
N ALA A 576 0.94 31.24 48.86
CA ALA A 576 0.60 30.51 47.64
C ALA A 576 0.58 28.99 47.84
N MET A 577 1.52 28.44 48.57
CA MET A 577 1.63 26.99 48.83
C MET A 577 0.52 26.42 49.70
N LYS A 578 -0.33 27.25 50.32
CA LYS A 578 -1.55 26.83 51.07
C LYS A 578 -2.75 26.57 50.16
N HIS A 579 -2.68 27.04 48.89
CA HIS A 579 -3.79 26.93 47.95
C HIS A 579 -3.63 25.70 47.05
N GLN A 580 -4.74 25.24 46.45
CA GLN A 580 -4.71 24.08 45.54
C GLN A 580 -4.17 24.43 44.16
N VAL A 581 -4.44 25.64 43.69
CA VAL A 581 -3.99 26.12 42.34
C VAL A 581 -3.26 27.45 42.48
N ILE A 582 -2.06 27.51 41.92
CA ILE A 582 -1.26 28.73 41.84
C ILE A 582 -1.16 29.15 40.40
N LEU A 583 -1.62 30.36 40.08
CA LEU A 583 -1.53 30.95 38.75
C LEU A 583 -0.35 31.91 38.69
N THR A 584 0.50 31.78 37.68
CA THR A 584 1.65 32.66 37.47
C THR A 584 2.01 32.81 35.98
N THR A 585 2.99 33.64 35.68
CA THR A 585 3.44 33.86 34.30
C THR A 585 4.87 33.35 34.09
N TYR A 586 5.22 33.04 32.84
CA TYR A 586 6.56 32.62 32.46
C TYR A 586 7.65 33.64 32.92
N ALA A 587 7.37 34.94 32.80
CA ALA A 587 8.30 35.99 33.23
C ALA A 587 8.54 35.92 34.75
N ILE A 588 7.52 35.68 35.56
CA ILE A 588 7.67 35.58 37.01
C ILE A 588 8.40 34.31 37.40
N VAL A 589 8.09 33.16 36.80
CA VAL A 589 8.84 31.92 37.02
C VAL A 589 10.33 32.12 36.73
N ARG A 590 10.67 32.79 35.62
CA ARG A 590 12.05 33.12 35.29
C ARG A 590 12.71 34.03 36.33
N ASN A 591 12.01 35.09 36.76
CA ASN A 591 12.58 36.11 37.66
C ASN A 591 12.73 35.59 39.10
N ASP A 592 11.76 34.75 39.56
CA ASP A 592 11.71 34.24 40.94
C ASP A 592 12.14 32.76 41.01
N ILE A 593 12.97 32.32 40.08
CA ILE A 593 13.33 30.88 39.94
C ILE A 593 13.98 30.28 41.21
N GLU A 594 14.77 31.05 41.94
CA GLU A 594 15.39 30.64 43.22
C GLU A 594 14.31 30.31 44.26
N THR A 595 13.17 30.99 44.25
CA THR A 595 12.04 30.74 45.13
C THR A 595 11.27 29.47 44.68
N TYR A 596 10.99 29.37 43.39
CA TYR A 596 10.22 28.23 42.82
C TYR A 596 10.99 26.93 42.87
N SER A 597 12.31 26.93 42.64
CA SER A 597 13.15 25.73 42.66
C SER A 597 13.23 25.02 44.01
N LYS A 598 12.89 25.72 45.08
CA LYS A 598 12.84 25.17 46.46
C LYS A 598 11.48 24.54 46.78
N GLN A 599 10.48 24.74 45.94
CA GLN A 599 9.11 24.24 46.15
C GLN A 599 8.91 22.90 45.40
N LYS A 600 8.01 22.09 45.95
CA LYS A 600 7.59 20.82 45.35
C LYS A 600 6.10 20.92 44.98
N PHE A 601 5.82 20.93 43.69
CA PHE A 601 4.46 20.99 43.15
C PHE A 601 3.92 19.59 42.89
N HIS A 602 2.62 19.42 43.03
CA HIS A 602 1.97 18.20 42.60
C HIS A 602 1.91 18.12 41.08
N TYR A 603 1.43 19.21 40.46
CA TYR A 603 1.33 19.31 39.00
C TYR A 603 1.94 20.64 38.53
N VAL A 604 2.71 20.62 37.46
CA VAL A 604 3.08 21.84 36.73
C VAL A 604 2.45 21.79 35.35
N ILE A 605 1.64 22.78 35.05
CA ILE A 605 0.91 22.92 33.79
C ILE A 605 1.40 24.16 33.07
N LEU A 606 1.87 24.00 31.83
CA LEU A 606 2.30 25.12 30.99
C LEU A 606 1.22 25.38 29.93
N ASP A 607 0.62 26.57 29.98
CA ASP A 607 -0.29 27.02 28.93
C ASP A 607 0.47 27.83 27.87
N GLU A 608 0.05 27.72 26.62
CA GLU A 608 0.77 28.25 25.45
C GLU A 608 2.25 27.82 25.47
N SER A 609 2.46 26.50 25.54
CA SER A 609 3.79 25.90 25.75
C SER A 609 4.82 26.18 24.67
N GLN A 610 4.43 26.82 23.54
CA GLN A 610 5.39 27.36 22.57
C GLN A 610 6.35 28.42 23.19
N ASN A 611 6.05 28.95 24.38
CA ASN A 611 6.97 29.84 25.11
C ASN A 611 8.26 29.12 25.54
N ILE A 612 8.30 27.79 25.56
CA ILE A 612 9.49 26.99 25.89
C ILE A 612 10.09 26.28 24.68
N LYS A 613 9.78 26.71 23.45
CA LYS A 613 10.25 26.06 22.21
C LYS A 613 11.75 26.05 22.03
N ASN A 614 12.45 27.01 22.56
CA ASN A 614 13.91 27.11 22.45
C ASN A 614 14.57 26.69 23.77
N THR A 615 15.36 25.60 23.72
CA THR A 615 16.05 25.00 24.87
C THR A 615 17.03 25.92 25.58
N THR A 616 17.59 26.93 24.90
CA THR A 616 18.62 27.81 25.43
C THR A 616 18.08 29.04 26.14
N THR A 617 16.77 29.35 26.03
CA THR A 617 16.22 30.53 26.65
C THR A 617 16.15 30.43 28.17
N GLN A 618 16.33 31.53 28.87
CA GLN A 618 16.20 31.57 30.32
C GLN A 618 14.81 31.09 30.80
N THR A 619 13.77 31.39 30.04
CA THR A 619 12.40 30.96 30.34
C THR A 619 12.28 29.45 30.32
N THR A 620 12.80 28.77 29.29
CA THR A 620 12.82 27.33 29.19
C THR A 620 13.63 26.69 30.32
N GLN A 621 14.84 27.22 30.58
CA GLN A 621 15.68 26.72 31.66
C GLN A 621 15.00 26.84 33.03
N ALA A 622 14.32 27.96 33.28
CA ALA A 622 13.56 28.15 34.52
C ALA A 622 12.41 27.15 34.67
N THR A 623 11.68 26.84 33.60
CA THR A 623 10.57 25.85 33.67
C THR A 623 11.09 24.42 33.88
N LEU A 624 12.27 24.09 33.33
CA LEU A 624 12.88 22.75 33.51
C LEU A 624 13.35 22.48 34.92
N VAL A 625 13.69 23.50 35.69
CA VAL A 625 14.15 23.39 37.09
C VAL A 625 13.00 23.21 38.07
N LEU A 626 11.74 23.43 37.67
CA LEU A 626 10.57 23.24 38.53
C LEU A 626 10.41 21.77 38.96
N HIS A 627 10.31 21.55 40.27
CA HIS A 627 10.07 20.22 40.83
C HIS A 627 8.59 19.88 40.84
N ALA A 628 8.17 18.94 39.98
CA ALA A 628 6.80 18.50 39.84
C ALA A 628 6.69 16.97 39.86
N GLU A 629 5.63 16.43 40.45
CA GLU A 629 5.27 15.01 40.36
C GLU A 629 4.67 14.70 38.98
N HIS A 630 3.84 15.61 38.47
CA HIS A 630 3.21 15.46 37.15
C HIS A 630 3.41 16.71 36.30
N ARG A 631 3.39 16.57 34.99
CA ARG A 631 3.59 17.65 34.03
C ARG A 631 2.62 17.58 32.86
N LEU A 632 2.05 18.72 32.48
CA LEU A 632 1.14 18.88 31.34
C LEU A 632 1.50 20.13 30.55
N ALA A 633 1.39 20.07 29.26
CA ALA A 633 1.51 21.20 28.38
C ALA A 633 0.20 21.40 27.60
N LEU A 634 -0.19 22.66 27.43
CA LEU A 634 -1.30 23.08 26.59
C LEU A 634 -0.76 23.95 25.46
N SER A 635 -1.14 23.65 24.22
CA SER A 635 -0.72 24.45 23.06
C SER A 635 -1.79 24.40 21.97
N GLY A 636 -1.94 25.48 21.20
CA GLY A 636 -2.67 25.46 19.94
C GLY A 636 -1.80 25.02 18.76
N THR A 637 -0.47 25.15 18.90
CA THR A 637 0.53 24.88 17.86
C THR A 637 1.76 24.22 18.47
N PRO A 638 1.70 22.92 18.77
CA PRO A 638 2.74 22.23 19.58
C PRO A 638 4.11 22.14 18.89
N VAL A 639 4.15 22.11 17.56
CA VAL A 639 5.39 22.07 16.76
C VAL A 639 5.14 22.89 15.50
N GLU A 640 5.78 24.06 15.41
CA GLU A 640 5.60 24.94 14.25
C GLU A 640 6.64 24.70 13.17
N ASN A 641 7.94 24.62 13.51
CA ASN A 641 8.98 24.72 12.51
C ASN A 641 10.18 23.76 12.69
N ASN A 642 10.39 23.14 13.84
CA ASN A 642 11.63 22.44 14.10
C ASN A 642 11.48 21.26 15.10
N LEU A 643 12.19 20.16 14.84
CA LEU A 643 12.28 19.02 15.75
C LEU A 643 12.89 19.39 17.11
N THR A 644 13.72 20.43 17.19
CA THR A 644 14.27 20.94 18.45
C THR A 644 13.19 21.51 19.37
N GLU A 645 12.11 22.07 18.81
CA GLU A 645 10.96 22.54 19.59
C GLU A 645 10.25 21.36 20.26
N LEU A 646 10.10 20.27 19.52
CA LEU A 646 9.55 19.00 20.03
C LEU A 646 10.41 18.46 21.17
N TYR A 647 11.74 18.46 20.99
CA TYR A 647 12.67 18.04 22.05
C TYR A 647 12.50 18.90 23.32
N SER A 648 12.41 20.22 23.18
CA SER A 648 12.26 21.14 24.32
C SER A 648 10.98 20.83 25.11
N LEU A 649 9.87 20.62 24.41
CA LEU A 649 8.58 20.27 24.99
C LEU A 649 8.64 18.96 25.76
N PHE A 650 9.16 17.90 25.12
CA PHE A 650 9.24 16.56 25.76
C PHE A 650 10.30 16.48 26.87
N ARG A 651 11.35 17.30 26.82
CA ARG A 651 12.29 17.43 27.92
C ARG A 651 11.62 17.99 29.18
N PHE A 652 10.62 18.88 29.02
CA PHE A 652 9.77 19.29 30.13
C PHE A 652 8.81 18.18 30.54
N LEU A 653 8.09 17.56 29.61
CA LEU A 653 7.03 16.58 29.91
C LEU A 653 7.58 15.26 30.47
N ASN A 654 8.51 14.65 29.76
CA ASN A 654 9.09 13.32 30.06
C ASN A 654 10.62 13.42 29.90
N PRO A 655 11.36 13.88 30.92
CA PRO A 655 12.78 14.21 30.82
C PRO A 655 13.68 13.03 30.36
N THR A 656 13.27 11.81 30.61
CA THR A 656 14.04 10.59 30.27
C THR A 656 13.77 10.06 28.86
N MET A 657 12.78 10.62 28.14
CA MET A 657 12.32 10.11 26.83
C MET A 657 13.40 10.18 25.74
N PHE A 658 14.10 11.31 25.61
CA PHE A 658 15.03 11.57 24.51
C PHE A 658 16.50 11.69 24.91
N GLY A 659 16.79 11.77 26.21
CA GLY A 659 18.14 12.01 26.70
C GLY A 659 18.63 13.45 26.49
N SER A 660 19.92 13.63 26.14
CA SER A 660 20.49 14.96 25.85
C SER A 660 20.06 15.51 24.49
N LEU A 661 20.24 16.81 24.26
CA LEU A 661 19.97 17.42 22.96
C LEU A 661 20.85 16.82 21.84
N ASP A 662 22.12 16.51 22.16
CA ASP A 662 23.04 15.91 21.21
C ASP A 662 22.60 14.48 20.84
N ASP A 663 22.06 13.72 21.81
CA ASP A 663 21.46 12.42 21.54
C ASP A 663 20.25 12.55 20.62
N PHE A 664 19.36 13.49 20.89
CA PHE A 664 18.18 13.73 20.07
C PHE A 664 18.56 14.15 18.65
N ASN A 665 19.51 15.09 18.52
CA ASN A 665 19.99 15.55 17.23
C ASN A 665 20.61 14.42 16.41
N SER A 666 21.40 13.55 17.04
CA SER A 666 22.04 12.44 16.35
C SER A 666 21.08 11.31 15.99
N ARG A 667 20.06 11.06 16.83
CA ARG A 667 19.08 9.97 16.64
C ARG A 667 17.95 10.34 15.69
N TYR A 668 17.51 11.61 15.71
CA TYR A 668 16.30 12.03 15.01
C TYR A 668 16.53 13.22 14.08
N THR A 669 17.07 14.37 14.56
CA THR A 669 17.16 15.58 13.76
C THR A 669 18.05 15.40 12.53
N GLY A 670 19.22 14.81 12.72
CA GLY A 670 20.17 14.56 11.62
C GLY A 670 19.57 13.64 10.55
N PRO A 671 19.17 12.41 10.88
CA PRO A 671 18.59 11.49 9.90
C PRO A 671 17.34 12.04 9.19
N ILE A 672 16.42 12.71 9.93
CA ILE A 672 15.19 13.23 9.34
C ILE A 672 15.45 14.43 8.42
N GLN A 673 16.28 15.40 8.85
CA GLN A 673 16.45 16.67 8.11
C GLN A 673 17.54 16.60 7.05
N ARG A 674 18.64 15.85 7.28
CA ARG A 674 19.74 15.73 6.32
C ARG A 674 19.55 14.58 5.35
N ASP A 675 19.13 13.43 5.87
CA ASP A 675 19.10 12.17 5.12
C ASP A 675 17.68 11.84 4.62
N ASN A 676 16.67 12.68 4.96
CA ASN A 676 15.24 12.50 4.64
C ASN A 676 14.72 11.10 5.03
N ASP A 677 15.21 10.56 6.15
CA ASP A 677 14.90 9.22 6.63
C ASP A 677 13.46 9.13 7.16
N LYS A 678 12.59 8.57 6.33
CA LYS A 678 11.16 8.40 6.62
C LYS A 678 10.90 7.44 7.77
N ASP A 679 11.75 6.43 7.96
CA ASP A 679 11.58 5.45 9.04
C ASP A 679 11.88 6.06 10.39
N THR A 680 12.95 6.85 10.47
CA THR A 680 13.26 7.61 11.67
C THR A 680 12.14 8.59 12.02
N LEU A 681 11.53 9.24 11.01
CA LEU A 681 10.35 10.10 11.22
C LEU A 681 9.14 9.31 11.73
N LEU A 682 8.86 8.13 11.16
CA LEU A 682 7.77 7.26 11.60
C LEU A 682 7.99 6.74 13.01
N SER A 683 9.22 6.32 13.34
CA SER A 683 9.59 5.90 14.69
C SER A 683 9.39 7.02 15.72
N LEU A 684 9.85 8.24 15.40
CA LEU A 684 9.62 9.41 16.25
C LEU A 684 8.13 9.68 16.45
N ARG A 685 7.34 9.65 15.38
CA ARG A 685 5.88 9.83 15.46
C ARG A 685 5.22 8.78 16.34
N LYS A 686 5.52 7.50 16.15
CA LYS A 686 4.99 6.40 16.99
C LYS A 686 5.33 6.62 18.46
N LYS A 687 6.56 7.03 18.76
CA LYS A 687 7.05 7.26 20.13
C LYS A 687 6.32 8.42 20.83
N ILE A 688 6.02 9.51 20.17
CA ILE A 688 5.37 10.70 20.75
C ILE A 688 3.85 10.66 20.72
N PHE A 689 3.25 9.89 19.81
CA PHE A 689 1.81 9.87 19.55
C PHE A 689 0.96 9.66 20.81
N PRO A 690 1.26 8.73 21.74
CA PRO A 690 0.45 8.54 22.95
C PRO A 690 0.43 9.75 23.87
N PHE A 691 1.48 10.60 23.81
CA PHE A 691 1.70 11.73 24.71
C PHE A 691 1.31 13.08 24.09
N MET A 692 0.67 13.07 22.92
CA MET A 692 0.22 14.28 22.23
C MET A 692 -1.21 14.10 21.70
N LEU A 693 -2.17 14.75 22.31
CA LEU A 693 -3.57 14.73 21.85
C LEU A 693 -3.87 16.00 21.07
N ARG A 694 -4.11 15.86 19.77
CA ARG A 694 -4.44 16.99 18.87
C ARG A 694 -5.72 16.73 18.11
N ARG A 695 -6.69 17.63 18.24
CA ARG A 695 -7.95 17.61 17.49
C ARG A 695 -8.14 18.96 16.78
N LEU A 696 -8.60 18.89 15.54
CA LEU A 696 -8.92 20.09 14.76
C LEU A 696 -10.40 20.46 14.96
N LYS A 697 -10.72 21.74 14.90
CA LYS A 697 -12.12 22.22 15.01
C LYS A 697 -13.04 21.56 14.01
N LYS A 698 -12.60 21.41 12.76
CA LYS A 698 -13.37 20.76 11.68
C LYS A 698 -13.75 19.32 11.95
N ASP A 699 -12.95 18.59 12.75
CA ASP A 699 -13.16 17.18 13.02
C ASP A 699 -14.16 16.94 14.15
N VAL A 700 -14.22 17.85 15.14
CA VAL A 700 -15.02 17.68 16.36
C VAL A 700 -16.25 18.58 16.46
N LEU A 701 -16.30 19.66 15.67
CA LEU A 701 -17.40 20.62 15.65
C LEU A 701 -18.04 20.69 14.26
N LYS A 702 -18.74 19.63 13.88
CA LYS A 702 -19.41 19.49 12.57
C LYS A 702 -20.51 20.55 12.32
N ASP A 703 -20.98 21.19 13.37
CA ASP A 703 -22.06 22.20 13.31
C ASP A 703 -21.53 23.64 13.03
N LEU A 704 -20.22 23.85 12.93
CA LEU A 704 -19.68 25.16 12.61
C LEU A 704 -19.63 25.38 11.10
N PRO A 705 -20.00 26.60 10.61
CA PRO A 705 -19.82 26.97 9.22
C PRO A 705 -18.33 27.01 8.85
N ASP A 706 -18.04 26.85 7.55
CA ASP A 706 -16.68 26.95 7.05
C ASP A 706 -16.08 28.31 7.33
N ARG A 707 -14.77 28.32 7.57
CA ARG A 707 -14.01 29.55 7.80
C ARG A 707 -13.96 30.38 6.53
N ILE A 708 -14.54 31.60 6.56
CA ILE A 708 -14.47 32.56 5.47
C ILE A 708 -13.31 33.50 5.76
N GLU A 709 -12.29 33.54 4.90
CA GLU A 709 -11.20 34.52 4.94
C GLU A 709 -11.43 35.57 3.86
N GLN A 710 -11.48 36.86 4.29
CA GLN A 710 -11.49 37.99 3.36
C GLN A 710 -10.20 38.77 3.53
N THR A 711 -9.46 38.95 2.44
CA THR A 711 -8.29 39.86 2.42
C THR A 711 -8.73 41.24 1.97
N LEU A 712 -8.69 42.19 2.88
CA LEU A 712 -8.94 43.62 2.57
C LEU A 712 -7.60 44.29 2.27
N PHE A 713 -7.45 44.81 1.07
CA PHE A 713 -6.33 45.67 0.71
C PHE A 713 -6.72 47.09 1.04
N VAL A 714 -5.91 47.75 1.87
CA VAL A 714 -6.07 49.20 2.19
C VAL A 714 -4.83 49.93 1.64
N GLU A 715 -5.06 50.85 0.74
CA GLU A 715 -4.00 51.76 0.31
C GLU A 715 -3.75 52.80 1.42
N MET A 716 -2.51 52.87 1.87
CA MET A 716 -2.11 53.92 2.78
C MET A 716 -1.86 55.19 1.96
N SER A 717 -2.59 56.26 2.30
CA SER A 717 -2.42 57.63 1.74
C SER A 717 -1.15 58.29 2.22
#